data_012b6a19c1a5751762cb1532800d045f
#
_entry.id   012b6a19c1a5751762cb1532800d045f
#
_cell.length_a   1.000
_cell.length_b   1.000
_cell.length_c   1.000
_cell.angle_alpha   90.00
_cell.angle_beta   90.00
_cell.angle_gamma   90.00
#
_symmetry.space_group_name_H-M   'P 1'
#
loop_
_entity.id
_entity.type
_entity.pdbx_description
1 polymer ?
#
loop_
_entity_poly.entity_id
_entity_poly.type
_entity_poly.pdbx_seq_one_letter_code
_entity_poly.pdbx_strand_id
1 'polypeptide(L)'
;MEQYNVTGMSCAACSARVEKAVGKVPGVENCSVSLLTNSMGVEGTATVDAVIAAVEEAGYGATLKSAKNERHGMNQSEQNCAEDALKDRETPKMKRRLIASLCFLIPLMYLSMGHMMWGWPLPVFLEGNHVAMGLAQLLLTTIVMVINQKFFISGWKGMIHRAPNMDTLVALGAGASYGYSVYALFAMTAAQTAGDMDHVMELMHEFYFESAAMILTLITVGKMLEAHSKGKTTDALKSLMKLAPKTATLLRDGKEQEVSIDQVRRGDQFVVRPGENIPVDGIVLEGNSAVDEAALTGESIPVDKAEGDKVSAATMNQSGFLRCEATRVGEDTTLSQIIQMVSDAAATKAPIAKVADKVSGVFVPAVISIAAVTMIVWLLVGEPVGFALARGISVLVISCPCALGLATPVAIMVGNGMGAKNGIMFKTAVSLEETGKTEIVALDKTGTITSGEPKVTDLLPADGMTEHELLFFANALEKKSEHPLARAILAKAEEKGEAEQKSEITQFQAVPGNGLSGKLGEDWLYGGNFKFISDKMKISASIKEQAERLAQQGKTPLFFGRNEQFLGMIAVADVIKEDSPQAVKELQNMGIHVVMLTGDNERTAKAIGEQAGVDEVIAGVLPEGKEQVIRKLKEKGKVAMVGDGINDAPALTRADMGIAIGAGTDIAIDAADVVLMKSRLSDVPAAIRMSRATLRNIHENLFWAFFYNAIGIPLAAGIWIPVFGWKLNPMFGAAAMSLSSFCVVTNALRLNLFKMYDASKDRKRKMKKVETAENTVSDIVLADKNESENKEETKMTKTMKIEGMMCGHCEAAVKKALEALEQVDTAEVSHEAGTAVVTLNSEISNEVLKKTVEDKDYTVTAIED
;
A
#
# COMPACT_ATOMS: atom_id res chain seq x y z
N MET A 1 4.65 11.39 -6.44
CA MET A 1 3.94 12.08 -5.31
C MET A 1 4.94 12.88 -4.51
N GLU A 2 4.79 14.19 -4.38
CA GLU A 2 5.63 15.03 -3.52
C GLU A 2 5.16 14.95 -2.06
N GLN A 3 6.09 14.86 -1.12
CA GLN A 3 5.77 14.79 0.31
C GLN A 3 6.14 16.08 1.04
N TYR A 4 5.25 16.52 1.92
CA TYR A 4 5.42 17.70 2.76
C TYR A 4 5.23 17.36 4.23
N ASN A 5 5.99 18.00 5.13
CA ASN A 5 5.71 17.98 6.55
C ASN A 5 4.73 19.12 6.87
N VAL A 6 3.60 18.79 7.52
CA VAL A 6 2.57 19.77 7.89
C VAL A 6 2.53 19.93 9.41
N THR A 7 2.61 21.16 9.88
CA THR A 7 2.63 21.48 11.31
C THR A 7 1.35 22.21 11.75
N GLY A 8 0.96 22.05 13.02
CA GLY A 8 -0.21 22.73 13.60
C GLY A 8 -1.53 21.95 13.53
N MET A 9 -1.57 20.79 12.90
CA MET A 9 -2.76 19.94 12.88
C MET A 9 -2.96 19.25 14.23
N SER A 10 -4.20 19.24 14.73
CA SER A 10 -4.55 18.62 16.02
C SER A 10 -5.67 17.58 15.92
N CYS A 11 -6.41 17.53 14.81
CA CYS A 11 -7.56 16.64 14.62
C CYS A 11 -7.88 16.40 13.14
N ALA A 12 -8.75 15.42 12.87
CA ALA A 12 -9.20 15.06 11.52
C ALA A 12 -9.81 16.24 10.74
N ALA A 13 -10.53 17.14 11.40
CA ALA A 13 -11.06 18.34 10.74
C ALA A 13 -9.95 19.29 10.23
N CYS A 14 -8.79 19.31 10.91
CA CYS A 14 -7.62 20.07 10.47
C CYS A 14 -7.04 19.48 9.17
N SER A 15 -6.85 18.16 9.11
CA SER A 15 -6.32 17.50 7.91
C SER A 15 -7.24 17.64 6.71
N ALA A 16 -8.56 17.47 6.89
CA ALA A 16 -9.55 17.67 5.83
C ALA A 16 -9.55 19.12 5.29
N ARG A 17 -9.27 20.10 6.15
CA ARG A 17 -9.16 21.50 5.75
C ARG A 17 -7.92 21.76 4.90
N VAL A 18 -6.76 21.24 5.29
CA VAL A 18 -5.53 21.34 4.51
C VAL A 18 -5.73 20.71 3.13
N GLU A 19 -6.30 19.49 3.07
CA GLU A 19 -6.63 18.83 1.81
C GLU A 19 -7.52 19.68 0.91
N LYS A 20 -8.58 20.28 1.49
CA LYS A 20 -9.49 21.14 0.73
C LYS A 20 -8.83 22.44 0.24
N ALA A 21 -7.86 22.97 0.97
CA ALA A 21 -7.13 24.18 0.58
C ALA A 21 -6.15 23.87 -0.56
N VAL A 22 -5.34 22.81 -0.40
CA VAL A 22 -4.34 22.39 -1.39
C VAL A 22 -5.01 21.83 -2.66
N GLY A 23 -6.11 21.09 -2.53
CA GLY A 23 -6.89 20.58 -3.68
C GLY A 23 -7.54 21.68 -4.54
N LYS A 24 -7.49 22.96 -4.15
CA LYS A 24 -7.93 24.09 -4.97
C LYS A 24 -6.78 24.74 -5.73
N VAL A 25 -5.54 24.37 -5.46
CA VAL A 25 -4.36 24.90 -6.14
C VAL A 25 -4.34 24.37 -7.57
N PRO A 26 -4.22 25.25 -8.58
CA PRO A 26 -4.13 24.80 -9.97
C PRO A 26 -2.94 23.87 -10.19
N GLY A 27 -3.18 22.73 -10.85
CA GLY A 27 -2.17 21.70 -11.09
C GLY A 27 -2.08 20.62 -10.02
N VAL A 28 -2.88 20.67 -8.94
CA VAL A 28 -3.01 19.56 -7.97
C VAL A 28 -4.10 18.60 -8.46
N GLU A 29 -3.72 17.35 -8.73
CA GLU A 29 -4.63 16.27 -9.12
C GLU A 29 -5.18 15.53 -7.90
N ASN A 30 -4.31 15.23 -6.95
CA ASN A 30 -4.67 14.55 -5.71
C ASN A 30 -3.86 15.11 -4.54
N CYS A 31 -4.52 15.23 -3.39
CA CYS A 31 -3.88 15.65 -2.14
C CYS A 31 -4.37 14.77 -0.99
N SER A 32 -3.45 14.22 -0.23
CA SER A 32 -3.74 13.39 0.93
C SER A 32 -2.93 13.87 2.13
N VAL A 33 -3.60 14.12 3.25
CA VAL A 33 -2.96 14.64 4.48
C VAL A 33 -3.10 13.64 5.61
N SER A 34 -1.99 13.14 6.13
CA SER A 34 -1.93 12.22 7.25
C SER A 34 -1.76 12.96 8.58
N LEU A 35 -2.78 12.90 9.43
CA LEU A 35 -2.70 13.42 10.80
C LEU A 35 -1.72 12.60 11.68
N LEU A 36 -1.51 11.33 11.33
CA LEU A 36 -0.70 10.42 12.11
C LEU A 36 0.79 10.71 11.96
N THR A 37 1.24 10.92 10.71
CA THR A 37 2.63 11.21 10.37
C THR A 37 2.91 12.71 10.27
N ASN A 38 1.87 13.57 10.40
CA ASN A 38 1.94 15.00 10.13
C ASN A 38 2.53 15.30 8.75
N SER A 39 2.23 14.46 7.77
CA SER A 39 2.70 14.59 6.39
C SER A 39 1.54 14.80 5.42
N MET A 40 1.86 15.34 4.26
CA MET A 40 0.95 15.53 3.15
C MET A 40 1.62 15.04 1.87
N GLY A 41 0.91 14.22 1.10
CA GLY A 41 1.29 13.81 -0.24
C GLY A 41 0.49 14.61 -1.27
N VAL A 42 1.16 15.17 -2.26
CA VAL A 42 0.54 15.92 -3.36
C VAL A 42 0.96 15.31 -4.69
N GLU A 43 -0.01 15.06 -5.56
CA GLU A 43 0.19 14.61 -6.93
C GLU A 43 -0.30 15.69 -7.89
N GLY A 44 0.43 15.89 -8.98
CA GLY A 44 0.13 16.88 -10.00
C GLY A 44 1.35 17.71 -10.40
N THR A 45 1.10 18.83 -11.07
CA THR A 45 2.12 19.74 -11.63
C THR A 45 2.22 21.08 -10.87
N ALA A 46 1.57 21.20 -9.70
CA ALA A 46 1.58 22.42 -8.89
C ALA A 46 2.98 22.71 -8.34
N THR A 47 3.34 24.00 -8.25
CA THR A 47 4.63 24.41 -7.70
C THR A 47 4.65 24.27 -6.17
N VAL A 48 5.81 23.92 -5.61
CA VAL A 48 6.03 23.76 -4.16
C VAL A 48 5.59 25.00 -3.38
N ASP A 49 5.93 26.19 -3.86
CA ASP A 49 5.58 27.44 -3.20
C ASP A 49 4.07 27.71 -3.16
N ALA A 50 3.35 27.34 -4.23
CA ALA A 50 1.89 27.47 -4.28
C ALA A 50 1.20 26.52 -3.29
N VAL A 51 1.72 25.29 -3.14
CA VAL A 51 1.23 24.31 -2.18
C VAL A 51 1.48 24.78 -0.74
N ILE A 52 2.69 25.28 -0.43
CA ILE A 52 3.03 25.81 0.90
C ILE A 52 2.14 27.02 1.23
N ALA A 53 1.99 27.97 0.31
CA ALA A 53 1.15 29.15 0.52
C ALA A 53 -0.32 28.78 0.81
N ALA A 54 -0.89 27.79 0.12
CA ALA A 54 -2.24 27.32 0.37
C ALA A 54 -2.41 26.69 1.77
N VAL A 55 -1.38 26.00 2.27
CA VAL A 55 -1.39 25.44 3.64
C VAL A 55 -1.29 26.54 4.68
N GLU A 56 -0.47 27.56 4.44
CA GLU A 56 -0.31 28.71 5.33
C GLU A 56 -1.58 29.57 5.39
N GLU A 57 -2.23 29.81 4.25
CA GLU A 57 -3.54 30.48 4.19
C GLU A 57 -4.62 29.71 4.96
N ALA A 58 -4.55 28.37 4.94
CA ALA A 58 -5.43 27.54 5.76
C ALA A 58 -5.12 27.63 7.28
N GLY A 59 -4.04 28.29 7.69
CA GLY A 59 -3.64 28.52 9.09
C GLY A 59 -2.69 27.45 9.66
N TYR A 60 -2.00 26.69 8.80
CA TYR A 60 -1.05 25.64 9.16
C TYR A 60 0.32 25.92 8.52
N GLY A 61 1.38 25.26 9.01
CA GLY A 61 2.71 25.37 8.39
C GLY A 61 2.98 24.17 7.51
N ALA A 62 3.66 24.38 6.37
CA ALA A 62 4.14 23.29 5.52
C ALA A 62 5.62 23.48 5.16
N THR A 63 6.35 22.38 5.03
CA THR A 63 7.72 22.34 4.51
C THR A 63 7.86 21.14 3.60
N LEU A 64 8.49 21.29 2.44
CA LEU A 64 8.77 20.19 1.53
C LEU A 64 9.68 19.17 2.24
N LYS A 65 9.34 17.90 2.18
CA LYS A 65 10.21 16.82 2.61
C LYS A 65 11.11 16.54 1.41
N SER A 66 12.36 17.06 1.43
CA SER A 66 13.28 17.00 0.29
C SER A 66 13.36 15.61 -0.30
N ALA A 67 12.86 15.47 -1.53
CA ALA A 67 13.27 14.47 -2.46
C ALA A 67 13.93 15.21 -3.63
N LYS A 68 15.20 14.87 -3.91
CA LYS A 68 16.04 15.38 -5.00
C LYS A 68 16.79 16.69 -4.75
N ASN A 69 17.96 16.55 -4.12
CA ASN A 69 19.12 17.21 -4.67
C ASN A 69 19.88 16.20 -5.55
N GLU A 70 19.73 16.34 -6.83
CA GLU A 70 20.67 15.79 -7.79
C GLU A 70 22.05 16.38 -7.51
N ARG A 71 23.03 15.51 -7.27
CA ARG A 71 24.46 15.70 -7.06
C ARG A 71 24.91 15.76 -5.59
N HIS A 72 25.64 14.69 -5.28
CA HIS A 72 26.48 14.40 -4.11
C HIS A 72 25.77 13.70 -2.94
N GLY A 73 26.36 12.54 -2.61
CA GLY A 73 26.14 11.62 -1.53
C GLY A 73 25.30 12.07 -0.35
N MET A 74 24.34 11.27 0.03
CA MET A 74 23.60 11.42 1.29
C MET A 74 24.58 11.52 2.46
N ASN A 75 24.67 12.71 3.06
CA ASN A 75 25.40 12.89 4.31
C ASN A 75 24.68 12.14 5.45
N GLN A 76 25.43 11.54 6.37
CA GLN A 76 24.95 10.97 7.65
C GLN A 76 23.93 11.86 8.36
N SER A 77 23.87 13.17 8.04
CA SER A 77 22.88 14.11 8.55
C SER A 77 21.45 13.87 8.08
N GLU A 78 21.20 13.24 6.91
CA GLU A 78 19.85 13.05 6.36
C GLU A 78 19.20 11.75 6.82
N GLN A 79 19.93 10.66 6.96
CA GLN A 79 19.45 9.46 7.65
C GLN A 79 19.16 9.75 9.13
N ASN A 80 20.01 10.54 9.78
CA ASN A 80 19.76 11.04 11.12
C ASN A 80 18.53 11.98 11.17
N CYS A 81 18.23 12.73 10.10
CA CYS A 81 17.02 13.55 10.00
C CYS A 81 15.75 12.71 9.84
N ALA A 82 15.75 11.61 9.06
CA ALA A 82 14.60 10.72 8.90
C ALA A 82 14.35 9.92 10.20
N GLU A 83 15.39 9.43 10.83
CA GLU A 83 15.31 8.77 12.16
C GLU A 83 14.85 9.76 13.25
N ASP A 84 15.33 11.00 13.19
CA ASP A 84 14.93 12.09 14.08
C ASP A 84 13.48 12.56 13.84
N ALA A 85 12.98 12.48 12.62
CA ALA A 85 11.58 12.79 12.28
C ALA A 85 10.60 11.75 12.85
N LEU A 86 11.03 10.50 13.00
CA LEU A 86 10.24 9.42 13.58
C LEU A 86 10.40 9.30 15.11
N LYS A 87 11.34 10.05 15.72
CA LYS A 87 11.47 10.07 17.19
C LYS A 87 10.24 10.70 17.84
N ASP A 88 9.68 10.00 18.81
CA ASP A 88 8.57 10.53 19.61
C ASP A 88 9.04 11.72 20.48
N ARG A 89 8.95 12.91 19.92
CA ARG A 89 9.25 14.18 20.63
C ARG A 89 8.04 14.78 21.36
N GLU A 90 6.84 14.28 21.05
CA GLU A 90 5.58 14.80 21.59
C GLU A 90 5.26 14.20 22.96
N THR A 91 5.41 12.88 23.14
CA THR A 91 5.11 12.21 24.42
C THR A 91 5.90 12.80 25.59
N PRO A 92 7.23 13.07 25.51
CA PRO A 92 7.97 13.68 26.63
C PRO A 92 7.48 15.08 26.98
N LYS A 93 7.10 15.87 25.96
CA LYS A 93 6.56 17.23 26.19
C LYS A 93 5.19 17.18 26.85
N MET A 94 4.31 16.29 26.38
CA MET A 94 2.98 16.07 26.97
C MET A 94 3.09 15.55 28.40
N LYS A 95 4.00 14.61 28.67
CA LYS A 95 4.25 14.09 30.01
C LYS A 95 4.67 15.19 30.99
N ARG A 96 5.58 16.10 30.60
CA ARG A 96 5.99 17.24 31.42
C ARG A 96 4.82 18.18 31.71
N ARG A 97 4.00 18.49 30.69
CA ARG A 97 2.79 19.31 30.86
C ARG A 97 1.79 18.66 31.80
N LEU A 98 1.56 17.37 31.66
CA LEU A 98 0.66 16.61 32.52
C LEU A 98 1.11 16.63 33.98
N ILE A 99 2.39 16.34 34.25
CA ILE A 99 2.95 16.39 35.60
C ILE A 99 2.79 17.80 36.19
N ALA A 100 3.11 18.84 35.42
CA ALA A 100 2.94 20.23 35.88
C ALA A 100 1.47 20.54 36.17
N SER A 101 0.53 20.13 35.33
CA SER A 101 -0.93 20.32 35.58
C SER A 101 -1.40 19.57 36.82
N LEU A 102 -0.95 18.33 37.04
CA LEU A 102 -1.30 17.53 38.22
C LEU A 102 -0.80 18.15 39.53
N CYS A 103 0.39 18.78 39.53
CA CYS A 103 0.92 19.44 40.71
C CYS A 103 0.01 20.55 41.23
N PHE A 104 -0.75 21.23 40.35
CA PHE A 104 -1.69 22.28 40.73
C PHE A 104 -3.13 21.80 40.83
N LEU A 105 -3.50 20.77 40.06
CA LEU A 105 -4.83 20.18 40.10
C LEU A 105 -5.10 19.45 41.43
N ILE A 106 -4.14 18.71 41.97
CA ILE A 106 -4.32 17.97 43.22
C ILE A 106 -4.66 18.92 44.39
N PRO A 107 -3.90 20.01 44.65
CA PRO A 107 -4.28 20.99 45.66
C PRO A 107 -5.65 21.65 45.39
N LEU A 108 -5.96 21.93 44.09
CA LEU A 108 -7.27 22.48 43.71
C LEU A 108 -8.41 21.53 44.10
N MET A 109 -8.28 20.23 43.79
CA MET A 109 -9.28 19.21 44.12
C MET A 109 -9.40 19.01 45.64
N TYR A 110 -8.29 19.16 46.37
CA TYR A 110 -8.33 19.14 47.84
C TYR A 110 -9.20 20.27 48.38
N LEU A 111 -9.06 21.49 47.86
CA LEU A 111 -9.80 22.66 48.29
C LEU A 111 -11.27 22.60 47.85
N SER A 112 -11.56 22.20 46.61
CA SER A 112 -12.91 22.21 46.08
C SER A 112 -13.74 21.01 46.57
N MET A 113 -13.27 19.78 46.31
CA MET A 113 -14.04 18.56 46.63
C MET A 113 -13.66 18.01 48.02
N GLY A 114 -12.37 17.97 48.36
CA GLY A 114 -11.90 17.37 49.60
C GLY A 114 -12.50 18.03 50.84
N HIS A 115 -12.48 19.34 50.90
CA HIS A 115 -13.10 20.10 52.00
C HIS A 115 -14.61 20.15 51.91
N MET A 116 -15.17 20.52 50.74
CA MET A 116 -16.61 20.76 50.57
C MET A 116 -17.44 19.48 50.70
N MET A 117 -16.97 18.32 50.18
CA MET A 117 -17.74 17.06 50.19
C MET A 117 -17.40 16.14 51.36
N TRP A 118 -16.12 16.14 51.81
CA TRP A 118 -15.62 15.18 52.80
C TRP A 118 -15.13 15.85 54.09
N GLY A 119 -15.21 17.20 54.22
CA GLY A 119 -14.81 17.91 55.41
C GLY A 119 -13.34 17.83 55.74
N TRP A 120 -12.43 17.67 54.75
CA TRP A 120 -11.00 17.62 55.01
C TRP A 120 -10.48 18.91 55.63
N PRO A 121 -9.50 18.83 56.58
CA PRO A 121 -9.01 19.99 57.31
C PRO A 121 -8.37 21.01 56.36
N LEU A 122 -8.64 22.29 56.64
CA LEU A 122 -8.06 23.41 55.89
C LEU A 122 -6.94 24.08 56.73
N PRO A 123 -6.00 24.76 56.06
CA PRO A 123 -5.11 25.72 56.78
C PRO A 123 -5.94 26.79 57.42
N VAL A 124 -5.56 27.20 58.68
CA VAL A 124 -6.30 28.15 59.53
C VAL A 124 -6.69 29.46 58.84
N PHE A 125 -5.89 29.92 57.88
CA PHE A 125 -6.19 31.19 57.13
C PHE A 125 -7.29 31.03 56.10
N LEU A 126 -7.64 29.82 55.71
CA LEU A 126 -8.76 29.52 54.77
C LEU A 126 -10.02 29.10 55.53
N GLU A 127 -9.93 28.67 56.74
CA GLU A 127 -11.05 28.19 57.53
C GLU A 127 -12.06 29.31 57.80
N GLY A 128 -13.29 29.14 57.31
CA GLY A 128 -14.36 30.15 57.38
C GLY A 128 -14.18 31.34 56.46
N ASN A 129 -13.13 31.40 55.64
CA ASN A 129 -12.90 32.48 54.68
C ASN A 129 -13.19 32.02 53.28
N HIS A 130 -14.49 32.07 52.88
CA HIS A 130 -14.98 31.57 51.58
C HIS A 130 -14.38 32.32 50.38
N VAL A 131 -14.12 33.63 50.53
CA VAL A 131 -13.49 34.46 49.46
C VAL A 131 -12.05 34.04 49.26
N ALA A 132 -11.26 33.80 50.34
CA ALA A 132 -9.90 33.34 50.22
C ALA A 132 -9.83 31.96 49.54
N MET A 133 -10.78 31.05 49.81
CA MET A 133 -10.89 29.77 49.15
C MET A 133 -11.17 29.94 47.66
N GLY A 134 -12.10 30.79 47.28
CA GLY A 134 -12.41 31.08 45.88
C GLY A 134 -11.22 31.67 45.12
N LEU A 135 -10.46 32.61 45.75
CA LEU A 135 -9.23 33.16 45.18
C LEU A 135 -8.11 32.12 45.02
N ALA A 136 -7.96 31.22 46.00
CA ALA A 136 -6.99 30.14 45.89
C ALA A 136 -7.33 29.18 44.71
N GLN A 137 -8.63 28.82 44.56
CA GLN A 137 -9.10 28.06 43.41
C GLN A 137 -8.88 28.79 42.09
N LEU A 138 -9.15 30.09 41.99
CA LEU A 138 -8.93 30.92 40.81
C LEU A 138 -7.44 30.89 40.40
N LEU A 139 -6.51 31.10 41.36
CA LEU A 139 -5.07 31.12 41.08
C LEU A 139 -4.60 29.77 40.58
N LEU A 140 -4.95 28.67 41.24
CA LEU A 140 -4.56 27.32 40.85
C LEU A 140 -5.08 26.96 39.46
N THR A 141 -6.34 27.28 39.17
CA THR A 141 -6.94 27.05 37.87
C THR A 141 -6.28 27.89 36.79
N THR A 142 -5.98 29.17 37.04
CA THR A 142 -5.28 30.05 36.11
C THR A 142 -3.92 29.48 35.72
N ILE A 143 -3.14 28.95 36.68
CA ILE A 143 -1.86 28.28 36.41
C ILE A 143 -2.05 27.06 35.48
N VAL A 144 -3.06 26.22 35.74
CA VAL A 144 -3.36 25.06 34.87
C VAL A 144 -3.74 25.52 33.48
N MET A 145 -4.52 26.61 33.34
CA MET A 145 -4.89 27.19 32.04
C MET A 145 -3.66 27.70 31.28
N VAL A 146 -2.74 28.39 31.96
CA VAL A 146 -1.47 28.88 31.35
C VAL A 146 -0.60 27.70 30.89
N ILE A 147 -0.44 26.66 31.69
CA ILE A 147 0.28 25.44 31.29
C ILE A 147 -0.32 24.82 30.01
N ASN A 148 -1.65 24.92 29.88
CA ASN A 148 -2.41 24.36 28.78
C ASN A 148 -2.86 25.38 27.73
N GLN A 149 -2.24 26.56 27.64
CA GLN A 149 -2.62 27.67 26.76
C GLN A 149 -2.73 27.29 25.27
N LYS A 150 -2.03 26.24 24.82
CA LYS A 150 -2.12 25.75 23.43
C LYS A 150 -3.53 25.44 22.99
N PHE A 151 -4.38 24.88 23.87
CA PHE A 151 -5.77 24.58 23.54
C PHE A 151 -6.57 25.86 23.24
N PHE A 152 -6.33 26.94 24.01
CA PHE A 152 -7.00 28.22 23.78
C PHE A 152 -6.51 28.90 22.51
N ILE A 153 -5.20 28.89 22.24
CA ILE A 153 -4.61 29.49 21.04
C ILE A 153 -5.10 28.77 19.78
N SER A 154 -5.07 27.43 19.77
CA SER A 154 -5.55 26.61 18.65
C SER A 154 -7.06 26.72 18.47
N GLY A 155 -7.82 26.68 19.57
CA GLY A 155 -9.27 26.82 19.56
C GLY A 155 -9.74 28.17 19.03
N TRP A 156 -9.11 29.27 19.46
CA TRP A 156 -9.40 30.62 19.01
C TRP A 156 -9.05 30.84 17.53
N LYS A 157 -7.89 30.37 17.09
CA LYS A 157 -7.55 30.35 15.67
C LYS A 157 -8.58 29.60 14.82
N GLY A 158 -9.05 28.42 15.29
CA GLY A 158 -10.11 27.68 14.64
C GLY A 158 -11.43 28.45 14.49
N MET A 159 -11.83 29.21 15.51
CA MET A 159 -13.02 30.06 15.46
C MET A 159 -12.87 31.23 14.48
N ILE A 160 -11.78 31.99 14.55
CA ILE A 160 -11.53 33.14 13.65
C ILE A 160 -11.58 32.70 12.18
N HIS A 161 -10.99 31.56 11.86
CA HIS A 161 -10.98 31.03 10.49
C HIS A 161 -12.24 30.22 10.12
N ARG A 162 -13.32 30.34 10.90
CA ARG A 162 -14.62 29.62 10.68
C ARG A 162 -14.46 28.10 10.51
N ALA A 163 -13.49 27.51 11.21
CA ALA A 163 -13.20 26.09 11.22
C ALA A 163 -12.99 25.61 12.66
N PRO A 164 -14.06 25.59 13.47
CA PRO A 164 -13.95 25.11 14.83
C PRO A 164 -13.45 23.67 14.85
N ASN A 165 -12.49 23.43 15.70
CA ASN A 165 -11.82 22.14 15.88
C ASN A 165 -12.05 21.59 17.30
N MET A 166 -11.46 20.45 17.62
CA MET A 166 -11.54 19.85 18.96
C MET A 166 -11.07 20.81 20.05
N ASP A 167 -9.95 21.53 19.80
CA ASP A 167 -9.40 22.47 20.78
C ASP A 167 -10.38 23.64 21.03
N THR A 168 -11.24 23.98 20.05
CA THR A 168 -12.32 24.96 20.20
C THR A 168 -13.35 24.52 21.24
N LEU A 169 -13.78 23.23 21.20
CA LEU A 169 -14.73 22.70 22.19
C LEU A 169 -14.16 22.74 23.61
N VAL A 170 -12.89 22.35 23.74
CA VAL A 170 -12.16 22.38 25.01
C VAL A 170 -12.00 23.81 25.53
N ALA A 171 -11.60 24.73 24.65
CA ALA A 171 -11.42 26.14 25.01
C ALA A 171 -12.72 26.79 25.43
N LEU A 172 -13.83 26.52 24.75
CA LEU A 172 -15.16 27.01 25.10
C LEU A 172 -15.62 26.42 26.43
N GLY A 173 -15.50 25.10 26.64
CA GLY A 173 -15.93 24.45 27.89
C GLY A 173 -15.13 24.92 29.09
N ALA A 174 -13.79 24.89 29.03
CA ALA A 174 -12.93 25.34 30.13
C ALA A 174 -13.02 26.88 30.35
N GLY A 175 -13.11 27.65 29.26
CA GLY A 175 -13.25 29.11 29.34
C GLY A 175 -14.59 29.54 29.92
N ALA A 176 -15.69 28.89 29.57
CA ALA A 176 -17.00 29.15 30.13
C ALA A 176 -17.06 28.78 31.62
N SER A 177 -16.51 27.61 32.01
CA SER A 177 -16.40 27.20 33.41
C SER A 177 -15.63 28.24 34.25
N TYR A 178 -14.47 28.66 33.74
CA TYR A 178 -13.63 29.66 34.40
C TYR A 178 -14.32 31.03 34.48
N GLY A 179 -14.88 31.51 33.37
CA GLY A 179 -15.54 32.83 33.32
C GLY A 179 -16.76 32.92 34.27
N TYR A 180 -17.57 31.89 34.30
CA TYR A 180 -18.71 31.81 35.21
C TYR A 180 -18.26 31.77 36.68
N SER A 181 -17.25 30.97 37.01
CA SER A 181 -16.70 30.93 38.38
C SER A 181 -16.09 32.26 38.82
N VAL A 182 -15.49 33.00 37.90
CA VAL A 182 -15.04 34.38 38.17
C VAL A 182 -16.24 35.31 38.51
N TYR A 183 -17.30 35.23 37.71
CA TYR A 183 -18.53 35.95 37.98
C TYR A 183 -19.12 35.58 39.36
N ALA A 184 -19.25 34.27 39.64
CA ALA A 184 -19.77 33.81 40.94
C ALA A 184 -18.91 34.25 42.12
N LEU A 185 -17.56 34.30 41.94
CA LEU A 185 -16.64 34.83 42.96
C LEU A 185 -16.86 36.31 43.21
N PHE A 186 -17.05 37.14 42.19
CA PHE A 186 -17.40 38.56 42.37
C PHE A 186 -18.79 38.71 43.04
N ALA A 187 -19.80 37.96 42.62
CA ALA A 187 -21.12 37.97 43.24
C ALA A 187 -21.06 37.56 44.74
N MET A 188 -20.22 36.55 45.06
CA MET A 188 -19.99 36.09 46.44
C MET A 188 -19.36 37.20 47.30
N THR A 189 -18.43 38.01 46.75
CA THR A 189 -17.86 39.14 47.51
C THR A 189 -18.92 40.19 47.86
N ALA A 190 -19.84 40.43 46.94
CA ALA A 190 -20.98 41.36 47.19
C ALA A 190 -21.95 40.78 48.26
N ALA A 191 -22.30 39.51 48.20
CA ALA A 191 -23.16 38.85 49.18
C ALA A 191 -22.52 38.84 50.58
N GLN A 192 -21.18 38.58 50.66
CA GLN A 192 -20.44 38.65 51.94
C GLN A 192 -20.42 40.03 52.51
N THR A 193 -20.29 41.07 51.70
CA THR A 193 -20.30 42.49 52.15
C THR A 193 -21.71 42.88 52.65
N ALA A 194 -22.76 42.29 52.08
CA ALA A 194 -24.15 42.46 52.53
C ALA A 194 -24.53 41.61 53.76
N GLY A 195 -23.65 40.73 54.22
CA GLY A 195 -23.89 39.83 55.38
C GLY A 195 -24.79 38.63 55.08
N ASP A 196 -25.11 38.37 53.81
CA ASP A 196 -25.93 37.24 53.37
C ASP A 196 -25.10 35.97 53.22
N MET A 197 -24.90 35.25 54.31
CA MET A 197 -24.06 34.03 54.33
C MET A 197 -24.72 32.86 53.62
N ASP A 198 -26.04 32.79 53.56
CA ASP A 198 -26.78 31.73 52.84
C ASP A 198 -26.50 31.83 51.33
N HIS A 199 -26.58 33.04 50.78
CA HIS A 199 -26.24 33.29 49.37
C HIS A 199 -24.73 33.13 49.05
N VAL A 200 -23.84 33.42 50.02
CA VAL A 200 -22.41 33.11 49.90
C VAL A 200 -22.16 31.61 49.74
N MET A 201 -22.85 30.79 50.53
CA MET A 201 -22.73 29.31 50.45
C MET A 201 -23.28 28.77 49.12
N GLU A 202 -24.45 29.31 48.68
CA GLU A 202 -25.03 28.94 47.38
C GLU A 202 -24.05 29.23 46.22
N LEU A 203 -23.51 30.46 46.15
CA LEU A 203 -22.54 30.83 45.10
C LEU A 203 -21.22 30.02 45.16
N MET A 204 -20.80 29.60 46.35
CA MET A 204 -19.64 28.77 46.53
C MET A 204 -19.82 27.37 45.92
N HIS A 205 -21.06 26.82 46.00
CA HIS A 205 -21.41 25.55 45.34
C HIS A 205 -21.49 25.67 43.82
N GLU A 206 -21.62 26.89 43.27
CA GLU A 206 -21.65 27.15 41.84
C GLU A 206 -20.28 27.35 41.18
N PHE A 207 -19.18 27.17 41.92
CA PHE A 207 -17.84 27.22 41.33
C PHE A 207 -17.56 26.00 40.43
N TYR A 208 -17.00 26.25 39.24
CA TYR A 208 -16.54 25.27 38.27
C TYR A 208 -15.04 25.44 37.96
N PHE A 209 -14.24 26.03 38.88
CA PHE A 209 -12.81 26.16 38.73
C PHE A 209 -12.11 24.82 38.59
N GLU A 210 -12.48 23.83 39.44
CA GLU A 210 -11.97 22.48 39.35
C GLU A 210 -12.38 21.79 38.06
N SER A 211 -13.59 22.04 37.56
CA SER A 211 -14.07 21.49 36.27
C SER A 211 -13.21 21.99 35.12
N ALA A 212 -12.90 23.32 35.05
CA ALA A 212 -12.04 23.89 34.04
C ALA A 212 -10.63 23.27 34.04
N ALA A 213 -10.01 23.15 35.21
CA ALA A 213 -8.67 22.57 35.36
C ALA A 213 -8.68 21.06 35.07
N MET A 214 -9.69 20.32 35.49
CA MET A 214 -9.84 18.88 35.27
C MET A 214 -10.04 18.55 33.81
N ILE A 215 -10.91 19.29 33.10
CA ILE A 215 -11.11 19.14 31.64
C ILE A 215 -9.77 19.24 30.91
N LEU A 216 -9.00 20.30 31.14
CA LEU A 216 -7.70 20.52 30.51
C LEU A 216 -6.68 19.42 30.83
N THR A 217 -6.64 18.95 32.08
CA THR A 217 -5.73 17.91 32.51
C THR A 217 -6.10 16.54 31.93
N LEU A 218 -7.38 16.15 32.00
CA LEU A 218 -7.83 14.88 31.44
C LEU A 218 -7.66 14.81 29.91
N ILE A 219 -7.89 15.93 29.21
CA ILE A 219 -7.61 16.01 27.77
C ILE A 219 -6.12 15.87 27.48
N THR A 220 -5.26 16.45 28.35
CA THR A 220 -3.81 16.29 28.23
C THR A 220 -3.39 14.84 28.46
N VAL A 221 -4.05 14.08 29.37
CA VAL A 221 -3.86 12.63 29.52
C VAL A 221 -4.23 11.91 28.21
N GLY A 222 -5.41 12.19 27.67
CA GLY A 222 -5.88 11.59 26.41
C GLY A 222 -4.88 11.84 25.26
N LYS A 223 -4.42 13.08 25.11
CA LYS A 223 -3.42 13.46 24.09
C LYS A 223 -2.06 12.81 24.33
N MET A 224 -1.63 12.62 25.56
CA MET A 224 -0.39 11.92 25.89
C MET A 224 -0.50 10.43 25.51
N LEU A 225 -1.60 9.78 25.86
CA LEU A 225 -1.84 8.38 25.47
C LEU A 225 -1.93 8.22 23.95
N GLU A 226 -2.56 9.16 23.27
CA GLU A 226 -2.60 9.24 21.80
C GLU A 226 -1.19 9.34 21.22
N ALA A 227 -0.35 10.27 21.69
CA ALA A 227 1.02 10.46 21.21
C ALA A 227 1.89 9.20 21.45
N HIS A 228 1.80 8.61 22.65
CA HIS A 228 2.50 7.36 22.97
C HIS A 228 2.10 6.21 22.05
N SER A 229 0.82 6.07 21.76
CA SER A 229 0.29 5.03 20.91
C SER A 229 0.67 5.23 19.44
N LYS A 230 0.66 6.48 18.96
CA LYS A 230 1.20 6.83 17.64
C LYS A 230 2.68 6.45 17.53
N GLY A 231 3.47 6.68 18.58
CA GLY A 231 4.88 6.25 18.64
C GLY A 231 5.05 4.75 18.42
N LYS A 232 4.18 3.93 19.06
CA LYS A 232 4.21 2.46 18.91
C LYS A 232 3.78 1.96 17.51
N THR A 233 2.89 2.66 16.83
CA THR A 233 2.47 2.27 15.49
C THR A 233 3.56 2.49 14.44
N THR A 234 4.52 3.40 14.68
CA THR A 234 5.68 3.63 13.82
C THR A 234 6.86 2.69 14.10
N ASP A 235 6.76 1.83 15.13
CA ASP A 235 7.88 0.97 15.53
C ASP A 235 8.24 -0.09 14.48
N ALA A 236 7.28 -0.57 13.69
CA ALA A 236 7.54 -1.48 12.57
C ALA A 236 8.45 -0.82 11.52
N LEU A 237 8.16 0.41 11.13
CA LEU A 237 8.98 1.19 10.19
C LEU A 237 10.37 1.47 10.77
N LYS A 238 10.46 1.86 12.05
CA LYS A 238 11.74 2.06 12.74
C LYS A 238 12.57 0.79 12.82
N SER A 239 11.91 -0.37 12.98
CA SER A 239 12.60 -1.67 13.02
C SER A 239 13.25 -1.98 11.66
N LEU A 240 12.54 -1.73 10.55
CA LEU A 240 13.08 -1.89 9.19
C LEU A 240 14.25 -0.93 8.95
N MET A 241 14.12 0.35 9.31
CA MET A 241 15.21 1.33 9.15
C MET A 241 16.48 0.99 9.96
N LYS A 242 16.32 0.34 11.12
CA LYS A 242 17.47 -0.08 11.94
C LYS A 242 18.26 -1.24 11.35
N LEU A 243 17.69 -1.97 10.39
CA LEU A 243 18.38 -3.07 9.70
C LEU A 243 19.38 -2.55 8.67
N ALA A 244 19.23 -1.32 8.18
CA ALA A 244 20.13 -0.72 7.21
C ALA A 244 21.56 -0.63 7.77
N PRO A 245 22.54 -1.27 7.12
CA PRO A 245 23.94 -1.14 7.50
C PRO A 245 24.44 0.29 7.33
N LYS A 246 25.38 0.72 8.18
CA LYS A 246 25.97 2.06 8.10
C LYS A 246 27.28 2.11 7.35
N THR A 247 27.98 0.98 7.27
CA THR A 247 29.28 0.82 6.61
C THR A 247 29.28 -0.40 5.71
N ALA A 248 30.18 -0.42 4.73
CA ALA A 248 30.44 -1.52 3.83
C ALA A 248 31.95 -1.75 3.70
N THR A 249 32.39 -3.00 3.60
CA THR A 249 33.80 -3.35 3.33
C THR A 249 33.98 -3.53 1.82
N LEU A 250 34.55 -2.53 1.15
CA LEU A 250 34.84 -2.57 -0.29
C LEU A 250 36.23 -3.18 -0.56
N LEU A 251 36.34 -3.87 -1.69
CA LEU A 251 37.61 -4.36 -2.22
C LEU A 251 38.09 -3.40 -3.33
N ARG A 252 39.03 -2.50 -2.99
CA ARG A 252 39.66 -1.57 -3.94
C ARG A 252 41.15 -1.86 -4.08
N ASP A 253 41.64 -2.04 -5.29
CA ASP A 253 43.03 -2.35 -5.59
C ASP A 253 43.58 -3.56 -4.83
N GLY A 254 42.72 -4.59 -4.60
CA GLY A 254 43.06 -5.79 -3.85
C GLY A 254 43.19 -5.59 -2.34
N LYS A 255 42.77 -4.43 -1.80
CA LYS A 255 42.76 -4.15 -0.35
C LYS A 255 41.35 -3.89 0.11
N GLU A 256 41.02 -4.46 1.28
CA GLU A 256 39.76 -4.20 1.94
C GLU A 256 39.77 -2.82 2.62
N GLN A 257 38.75 -2.04 2.38
CA GLN A 257 38.57 -0.72 2.96
C GLN A 257 37.12 -0.60 3.48
N GLU A 258 36.98 -0.34 4.78
CA GLU A 258 35.67 0.02 5.34
C GLU A 258 35.30 1.46 4.96
N VAL A 259 34.15 1.63 4.34
CA VAL A 259 33.62 2.93 3.90
C VAL A 259 32.21 3.13 4.41
N SER A 260 31.75 4.39 4.46
CA SER A 260 30.33 4.68 4.69
C SER A 260 29.49 4.14 3.54
N ILE A 261 28.27 3.64 3.84
CA ILE A 261 27.34 3.09 2.85
C ILE A 261 27.09 4.06 1.69
N ASP A 262 27.09 5.36 1.94
CA ASP A 262 26.85 6.42 0.97
C ASP A 262 27.97 6.53 -0.10
N GLN A 263 29.13 5.92 0.14
CA GLN A 263 30.27 5.94 -0.76
C GLN A 263 30.32 4.72 -1.69
N VAL A 264 29.42 3.76 -1.49
CA VAL A 264 29.31 2.57 -2.32
C VAL A 264 28.64 2.95 -3.65
N ARG A 265 29.22 2.50 -4.77
CA ARG A 265 28.69 2.74 -6.11
C ARG A 265 28.32 1.43 -6.79
N ARG A 266 27.40 1.49 -7.72
CA ARG A 266 27.08 0.35 -8.58
C ARG A 266 28.33 -0.14 -9.29
N GLY A 267 28.59 -1.46 -9.24
CA GLY A 267 29.79 -2.11 -9.76
C GLY A 267 30.97 -2.21 -8.77
N ASP A 268 30.88 -1.58 -7.56
CA ASP A 268 31.89 -1.78 -6.53
C ASP A 268 31.80 -3.22 -6.00
N GLN A 269 32.98 -3.83 -5.75
CA GLN A 269 33.05 -5.12 -5.10
C GLN A 269 33.11 -4.97 -3.60
N PHE A 270 32.28 -5.72 -2.89
CA PHE A 270 32.22 -5.72 -1.44
C PHE A 270 32.29 -7.14 -0.87
N VAL A 271 32.75 -7.20 0.36
CA VAL A 271 32.97 -8.44 1.09
C VAL A 271 32.05 -8.51 2.30
N VAL A 272 31.46 -9.69 2.53
CA VAL A 272 30.60 -9.95 3.69
C VAL A 272 31.05 -11.21 4.41
N ARG A 273 31.43 -11.06 5.68
CA ARG A 273 31.86 -12.15 6.53
C ARG A 273 30.70 -12.79 7.29
N PRO A 274 30.86 -14.00 7.84
CA PRO A 274 29.87 -14.61 8.71
C PRO A 274 29.49 -13.67 9.88
N GLY A 275 28.18 -13.48 10.08
CA GLY A 275 27.60 -12.59 11.10
C GLY A 275 27.49 -11.13 10.68
N GLU A 276 27.94 -10.75 9.49
CA GLU A 276 27.78 -9.39 8.96
C GLU A 276 26.49 -9.26 8.15
N ASN A 277 25.90 -8.07 8.16
CA ASN A 277 24.80 -7.75 7.29
C ASN A 277 25.29 -7.34 5.90
N ILE A 278 24.58 -7.76 4.87
CA ILE A 278 24.86 -7.39 3.49
C ILE A 278 24.57 -5.89 3.33
N PRO A 279 25.56 -5.09 2.84
CA PRO A 279 25.44 -3.64 2.88
C PRO A 279 24.52 -3.06 1.80
N VAL A 280 24.55 -3.60 0.60
CA VAL A 280 23.78 -3.17 -0.58
C VAL A 280 23.32 -4.39 -1.38
N ASP A 281 22.36 -4.22 -2.30
CA ASP A 281 21.95 -5.31 -3.17
C ASP A 281 23.08 -5.65 -4.16
N GLY A 282 23.33 -6.93 -4.36
CA GLY A 282 24.43 -7.40 -5.19
C GLY A 282 24.21 -8.77 -5.80
N ILE A 283 25.23 -9.20 -6.55
CA ILE A 283 25.38 -10.56 -7.08
C ILE A 283 26.65 -11.17 -6.50
N VAL A 284 26.57 -12.42 -6.06
CA VAL A 284 27.72 -13.17 -5.55
C VAL A 284 28.70 -13.45 -6.67
N LEU A 285 29.93 -12.99 -6.55
CA LEU A 285 31.05 -13.28 -7.49
C LEU A 285 31.88 -14.47 -7.06
N GLU A 286 31.96 -14.71 -5.74
CA GLU A 286 32.76 -15.79 -5.17
C GLU A 286 32.30 -16.14 -3.77
N GLY A 287 32.25 -17.43 -3.45
CA GLY A 287 31.89 -17.94 -2.14
C GLY A 287 30.49 -18.57 -2.10
N ASN A 288 30.27 -19.40 -1.07
CA ASN A 288 29.00 -20.05 -0.80
C ASN A 288 28.64 -19.80 0.66
N SER A 289 27.40 -19.41 0.94
CA SER A 289 26.93 -19.18 2.30
C SER A 289 25.43 -19.32 2.44
N ALA A 290 24.97 -19.64 3.64
CA ALA A 290 23.58 -19.51 4.05
C ALA A 290 23.31 -18.05 4.49
N VAL A 291 22.34 -17.39 3.88
CA VAL A 291 21.95 -16.01 4.17
C VAL A 291 20.56 -15.98 4.80
N ASP A 292 20.45 -15.34 5.95
CA ASP A 292 19.20 -15.12 6.64
C ASP A 292 18.48 -13.90 6.04
N GLU A 293 17.42 -14.15 5.32
CA GLU A 293 16.60 -13.14 4.66
C GLU A 293 15.30 -12.82 5.47
N ALA A 294 15.18 -13.36 6.71
CA ALA A 294 13.97 -13.22 7.54
C ALA A 294 13.55 -11.77 7.78
N ALA A 295 14.49 -10.85 7.78
CA ALA A 295 14.26 -9.42 7.98
C ALA A 295 13.43 -8.78 6.83
N LEU A 296 13.57 -9.28 5.60
CA LEU A 296 12.88 -8.80 4.40
C LEU A 296 11.72 -9.71 3.99
N THR A 297 11.93 -11.01 4.05
CA THR A 297 10.95 -12.00 3.58
C THR A 297 10.04 -12.51 4.71
N GLY A 298 10.48 -12.45 5.97
CA GLY A 298 9.82 -13.05 7.12
C GLY A 298 9.95 -14.58 7.17
N GLU A 299 10.87 -15.20 6.40
CA GLU A 299 11.18 -16.62 6.47
C GLU A 299 12.34 -16.87 7.42
N SER A 300 12.16 -17.80 8.35
CA SER A 300 13.17 -18.10 9.38
C SER A 300 14.25 -19.09 8.90
N ILE A 301 14.07 -19.69 7.72
CA ILE A 301 15.03 -20.66 7.18
C ILE A 301 16.02 -19.88 6.29
N PRO A 302 17.33 -19.93 6.59
CA PRO A 302 18.34 -19.31 5.76
C PRO A 302 18.35 -19.90 4.33
N VAL A 303 18.64 -19.07 3.35
CA VAL A 303 18.71 -19.44 1.94
C VAL A 303 20.17 -19.59 1.53
N ASP A 304 20.52 -20.75 0.94
CA ASP A 304 21.85 -20.97 0.41
C ASP A 304 22.09 -20.09 -0.81
N LYS A 305 23.22 -19.39 -0.83
CA LYS A 305 23.68 -18.51 -1.91
C LYS A 305 25.00 -18.98 -2.45
N ALA A 306 25.10 -19.08 -3.76
CA ALA A 306 26.27 -19.49 -4.53
C ALA A 306 26.67 -18.40 -5.56
N GLU A 307 27.75 -18.61 -6.29
CA GLU A 307 28.18 -17.71 -7.36
C GLU A 307 27.07 -17.50 -8.41
N GLY A 308 26.79 -16.23 -8.73
CA GLY A 308 25.70 -15.81 -9.63
C GLY A 308 24.38 -15.48 -8.93
N ASP A 309 24.21 -15.84 -7.65
CA ASP A 309 22.97 -15.57 -6.91
C ASP A 309 22.87 -14.11 -6.47
N LYS A 310 21.63 -13.63 -6.39
CA LYS A 310 21.32 -12.29 -5.88
C LYS A 310 21.30 -12.28 -4.36
N VAL A 311 21.85 -11.21 -3.78
CA VAL A 311 21.80 -10.91 -2.35
C VAL A 311 21.19 -9.53 -2.13
N SER A 312 20.45 -9.38 -1.04
CA SER A 312 19.71 -8.14 -0.72
C SER A 312 20.29 -7.43 0.50
N ALA A 313 20.27 -6.12 0.48
CA ALA A 313 20.70 -5.27 1.59
C ALA A 313 19.98 -5.63 2.90
N ALA A 314 20.66 -5.52 4.03
CA ALA A 314 20.17 -5.80 5.38
C ALA A 314 19.82 -7.27 5.70
N THR A 315 20.09 -8.21 4.80
CA THR A 315 20.09 -9.65 5.12
C THR A 315 21.39 -10.05 5.79
N MET A 316 21.41 -11.11 6.59
CA MET A 316 22.56 -11.49 7.39
C MET A 316 23.27 -12.73 6.82
N ASN A 317 24.53 -12.59 6.55
CA ASN A 317 25.40 -13.70 6.16
C ASN A 317 25.70 -14.60 7.38
N GLN A 318 25.34 -15.89 7.35
CA GLN A 318 25.46 -16.77 8.52
C GLN A 318 26.73 -17.61 8.58
N SER A 319 27.21 -18.16 7.46
CA SER A 319 28.22 -19.22 7.52
C SER A 319 29.47 -19.00 6.70
N GLY A 320 29.36 -18.66 5.41
CA GLY A 320 30.48 -18.56 4.49
C GLY A 320 30.98 -17.13 4.29
N PHE A 321 32.09 -17.01 3.56
CA PHE A 321 32.59 -15.75 3.07
C PHE A 321 31.94 -15.48 1.70
N LEU A 322 31.44 -14.26 1.49
CA LEU A 322 30.87 -13.84 0.22
C LEU A 322 31.61 -12.62 -0.33
N ARG A 323 32.00 -12.68 -1.61
CA ARG A 323 32.43 -11.52 -2.38
C ARG A 323 31.36 -11.22 -3.42
N CYS A 324 30.83 -10.02 -3.36
CA CYS A 324 29.68 -9.61 -4.17
C CYS A 324 30.00 -8.34 -4.97
N GLU A 325 29.29 -8.14 -6.09
CA GLU A 325 29.28 -6.89 -6.85
C GLU A 325 27.99 -6.14 -6.60
N ALA A 326 28.08 -4.84 -6.28
CA ALA A 326 26.93 -4.00 -6.00
C ALA A 326 26.10 -3.73 -7.27
N THR A 327 24.82 -4.13 -7.26
CA THR A 327 23.89 -3.93 -8.37
C THR A 327 22.95 -2.75 -8.16
N ARG A 328 22.49 -2.53 -6.90
CA ARG A 328 21.66 -1.41 -6.48
C ARG A 328 22.22 -0.79 -5.21
N VAL A 329 22.24 0.53 -5.14
CA VAL A 329 22.86 1.28 -4.04
C VAL A 329 21.95 2.44 -3.59
N GLY A 330 22.10 2.91 -2.36
CA GLY A 330 21.39 4.06 -1.84
C GLY A 330 19.86 3.85 -1.82
N GLU A 331 19.11 4.76 -2.45
CA GLU A 331 17.64 4.72 -2.50
C GLU A 331 17.10 3.58 -3.36
N ASP A 332 17.90 3.05 -4.29
CA ASP A 332 17.48 1.98 -5.21
C ASP A 332 17.56 0.59 -4.56
N THR A 333 18.15 0.44 -3.37
CA THR A 333 18.20 -0.86 -2.68
C THR A 333 16.80 -1.37 -2.33
N THR A 334 16.64 -2.70 -2.36
CA THR A 334 15.38 -3.37 -2.01
C THR A 334 14.86 -2.91 -0.65
N LEU A 335 15.72 -2.79 0.36
CA LEU A 335 15.33 -2.28 1.67
C LEU A 335 14.81 -0.83 1.61
N SER A 336 15.49 0.06 0.87
CA SER A 336 15.07 1.46 0.73
C SER A 336 13.73 1.58 0.04
N GLN A 337 13.48 0.78 -0.99
CA GLN A 337 12.18 0.72 -1.68
C GLN A 337 11.07 0.22 -0.74
N ILE A 338 11.34 -0.79 0.10
CA ILE A 338 10.41 -1.27 1.12
C ILE A 338 10.05 -0.15 2.10
N ILE A 339 11.05 0.53 2.64
CA ILE A 339 10.87 1.64 3.58
C ILE A 339 10.03 2.76 2.92
N GLN A 340 10.32 3.08 1.66
CA GLN A 340 9.59 4.10 0.92
C GLN A 340 8.12 3.68 0.70
N MET A 341 7.85 2.45 0.26
CA MET A 341 6.48 1.95 0.09
C MET A 341 5.67 2.01 1.38
N VAL A 342 6.24 1.60 2.52
CA VAL A 342 5.56 1.67 3.82
C VAL A 342 5.32 3.13 4.25
N SER A 343 6.27 4.03 3.96
CA SER A 343 6.14 5.46 4.23
C SER A 343 5.04 6.11 3.38
N ASP A 344 4.98 5.79 2.09
CA ASP A 344 3.96 6.28 1.16
C ASP A 344 2.57 5.79 1.53
N ALA A 345 2.45 4.51 1.90
CA ALA A 345 1.20 3.95 2.40
C ALA A 345 0.72 4.69 3.68
N ALA A 346 1.64 5.09 4.56
CA ALA A 346 1.30 5.87 5.75
C ALA A 346 0.91 7.32 5.44
N ALA A 347 1.38 7.88 4.32
CA ALA A 347 1.06 9.24 3.89
C ALA A 347 -0.27 9.33 3.12
N THR A 348 -0.74 8.22 2.52
CA THR A 348 -2.00 8.17 1.78
C THR A 348 -3.21 7.96 2.70
N LYS A 349 -4.41 8.33 2.23
CA LYS A 349 -5.67 8.12 2.96
C LYS A 349 -6.58 7.15 2.24
N ALA A 350 -7.03 6.14 2.97
CA ALA A 350 -8.08 5.23 2.53
C ALA A 350 -9.43 5.96 2.32
N PRO A 351 -10.29 5.51 1.40
CA PRO A 351 -11.62 6.07 1.17
C PRO A 351 -12.47 6.18 2.44
N ILE A 352 -12.43 5.18 3.30
CA ILE A 352 -13.15 5.18 4.58
C ILE A 352 -12.67 6.30 5.53
N ALA A 353 -11.39 6.67 5.48
CA ALA A 353 -10.85 7.78 6.27
C ALA A 353 -11.39 9.13 5.77
N LYS A 354 -11.50 9.31 4.44
CA LYS A 354 -12.07 10.53 3.83
C LYS A 354 -13.52 10.74 4.27
N VAL A 355 -14.30 9.64 4.37
CA VAL A 355 -15.68 9.70 4.90
C VAL A 355 -15.71 10.11 6.36
N ALA A 356 -14.87 9.51 7.21
CA ALA A 356 -14.78 9.85 8.63
C ALA A 356 -14.38 11.32 8.86
N ASP A 357 -13.45 11.85 8.06
CA ASP A 357 -13.03 13.25 8.13
C ASP A 357 -14.16 14.21 7.74
N LYS A 358 -14.93 13.88 6.68
CA LYS A 358 -16.10 14.67 6.27
C LYS A 358 -17.14 14.74 7.36
N VAL A 359 -17.43 13.61 8.02
CA VAL A 359 -18.35 13.55 9.17
C VAL A 359 -17.83 14.41 10.33
N SER A 360 -16.52 14.32 10.66
CA SER A 360 -15.90 15.13 11.72
C SER A 360 -16.04 16.63 11.46
N GLY A 361 -15.96 17.07 10.21
CA GLY A 361 -16.07 18.48 9.84
C GLY A 361 -17.47 19.08 10.11
N VAL A 362 -18.51 18.26 10.00
CA VAL A 362 -19.91 18.66 10.32
C VAL A 362 -20.21 18.50 11.80
N PHE A 363 -19.58 17.53 12.45
CA PHE A 363 -19.89 17.14 13.83
C PHE A 363 -19.61 18.26 14.84
N VAL A 364 -18.48 18.95 14.74
CA VAL A 364 -18.08 19.99 15.70
C VAL A 364 -19.06 21.18 15.70
N PRO A 365 -19.43 21.79 14.55
CA PRO A 365 -20.47 22.82 14.51
C PRO A 365 -21.82 22.35 15.07
N ALA A 366 -22.23 21.10 14.74
CA ALA A 366 -23.48 20.53 15.26
C ALA A 366 -23.49 20.42 16.79
N VAL A 367 -22.39 19.98 17.39
CA VAL A 367 -22.22 19.88 18.84
C VAL A 367 -22.31 21.25 19.53
N ILE A 368 -21.67 22.28 18.97
CA ILE A 368 -21.75 23.65 19.49
C ILE A 368 -23.22 24.12 19.49
N SER A 369 -23.94 23.83 18.41
CA SER A 369 -25.38 24.17 18.32
C SER A 369 -26.22 23.41 19.34
N ILE A 370 -25.99 22.10 19.53
CA ILE A 370 -26.67 21.27 20.54
C ILE A 370 -26.39 21.80 21.94
N ALA A 371 -25.13 22.17 22.25
CA ALA A 371 -24.79 22.75 23.55
C ALA A 371 -25.53 24.07 23.81
N ALA A 372 -25.57 24.97 22.81
CA ALA A 372 -26.29 26.23 22.90
C ALA A 372 -27.80 26.01 23.11
N VAL A 373 -28.40 25.11 22.33
CA VAL A 373 -29.82 24.73 22.48
C VAL A 373 -30.09 24.14 23.89
N THR A 374 -29.20 23.25 24.36
CA THR A 374 -29.33 22.66 25.70
C THR A 374 -29.35 23.74 26.79
N MET A 375 -28.44 24.74 26.72
CA MET A 375 -28.42 25.85 27.67
C MET A 375 -29.70 26.66 27.61
N ILE A 376 -30.18 27.01 26.41
CA ILE A 376 -31.40 27.78 26.23
C ILE A 376 -32.62 27.03 26.80
N VAL A 377 -32.75 25.74 26.54
CA VAL A 377 -33.87 24.92 27.04
C VAL A 377 -33.87 24.88 28.55
N TRP A 378 -32.75 24.65 29.21
CA TRP A 378 -32.74 24.62 30.69
C TRP A 378 -33.03 25.98 31.33
N LEU A 379 -32.56 27.08 30.69
CA LEU A 379 -32.92 28.42 31.12
C LEU A 379 -34.45 28.71 30.99
N LEU A 380 -35.07 28.22 29.89
CA LEU A 380 -36.53 28.35 29.69
C LEU A 380 -37.34 27.47 30.64
N VAL A 381 -36.76 26.37 31.11
CA VAL A 381 -37.37 25.51 32.15
C VAL A 381 -37.32 26.18 33.55
N GLY A 382 -36.51 27.23 33.70
CA GLY A 382 -36.40 27.98 34.95
C GLY A 382 -35.25 27.57 35.85
N GLU A 383 -34.31 26.73 35.34
CA GLU A 383 -33.11 26.34 36.10
C GLU A 383 -32.08 27.49 36.14
N PRO A 384 -31.22 27.56 37.19
CA PRO A 384 -30.19 28.58 37.34
C PRO A 384 -29.20 28.57 36.16
N VAL A 385 -28.60 29.75 35.90
CA VAL A 385 -27.61 29.91 34.81
C VAL A 385 -26.45 28.94 34.97
N GLY A 386 -25.95 28.74 36.20
CA GLY A 386 -24.87 27.78 36.50
C GLY A 386 -25.23 26.35 36.12
N PHE A 387 -26.45 25.91 36.37
CA PHE A 387 -26.93 24.58 36.01
C PHE A 387 -27.03 24.42 34.48
N ALA A 388 -27.65 25.39 33.78
CA ALA A 388 -27.77 25.37 32.33
C ALA A 388 -26.38 25.34 31.64
N LEU A 389 -25.46 26.16 32.13
CA LEU A 389 -24.09 26.25 31.69
C LEU A 389 -23.36 24.91 31.86
N ALA A 390 -23.46 24.26 33.02
CA ALA A 390 -22.85 22.96 33.27
C ALA A 390 -23.36 21.86 32.29
N ARG A 391 -24.63 21.88 31.89
CA ARG A 391 -25.16 20.96 30.86
C ARG A 391 -24.56 21.24 29.50
N GLY A 392 -24.52 22.52 29.08
CA GLY A 392 -23.89 22.92 27.82
C GLY A 392 -22.38 22.54 27.76
N ILE A 393 -21.65 22.80 28.84
CA ILE A 393 -20.23 22.40 28.96
C ILE A 393 -20.08 20.88 28.88
N SER A 394 -20.93 20.12 29.57
CA SER A 394 -20.90 18.65 29.53
C SER A 394 -21.10 18.14 28.09
N VAL A 395 -22.02 18.73 27.33
CA VAL A 395 -22.23 18.40 25.90
C VAL A 395 -20.98 18.71 25.09
N LEU A 396 -20.37 19.89 25.24
CA LEU A 396 -19.16 20.27 24.50
C LEU A 396 -18.00 19.31 24.78
N VAL A 397 -17.80 18.93 26.04
CA VAL A 397 -16.65 18.13 26.46
C VAL A 397 -16.77 16.66 26.03
N ILE A 398 -17.96 16.04 26.26
CA ILE A 398 -18.16 14.62 25.92
C ILE A 398 -18.11 14.36 24.41
N SER A 399 -18.48 15.35 23.62
CA SER A 399 -18.65 15.23 22.17
C SER A 399 -17.35 15.38 21.39
N CYS A 400 -16.18 15.24 21.99
CA CYS A 400 -14.92 15.34 21.25
C CYS A 400 -14.76 14.19 20.23
N PRO A 401 -14.55 14.47 18.94
CA PRO A 401 -14.36 13.42 17.92
C PRO A 401 -12.93 12.86 17.86
N CYS A 402 -12.21 12.84 18.98
CA CYS A 402 -10.80 12.43 19.03
C CYS A 402 -10.60 10.99 18.54
N ALA A 403 -11.42 10.06 19.03
CA ALA A 403 -11.39 8.66 18.67
C ALA A 403 -11.68 8.43 17.18
N LEU A 404 -12.59 9.22 16.58
CA LEU A 404 -12.97 9.12 15.17
C LEU A 404 -11.77 9.43 14.24
N GLY A 405 -10.99 10.47 14.57
CA GLY A 405 -9.81 10.86 13.78
C GLY A 405 -8.66 9.87 13.82
N LEU A 406 -8.61 8.98 14.82
CA LEU A 406 -7.59 7.97 15.01
C LEU A 406 -8.00 6.57 14.52
N ALA A 407 -9.30 6.31 14.46
CA ALA A 407 -9.87 4.99 14.21
C ALA A 407 -9.31 4.32 12.94
N THR A 408 -9.17 5.06 11.85
CA THR A 408 -8.70 4.56 10.56
C THR A 408 -7.18 4.59 10.43
N PRO A 409 -6.47 5.72 10.65
CA PRO A 409 -5.04 5.79 10.37
C PRO A 409 -4.21 4.83 11.21
N VAL A 410 -4.56 4.64 12.48
CA VAL A 410 -3.82 3.72 13.38
C VAL A 410 -3.98 2.27 12.92
N ALA A 411 -5.20 1.85 12.58
CA ALA A 411 -5.45 0.48 12.11
C ALA A 411 -4.74 0.19 10.78
N ILE A 412 -4.75 1.15 9.83
CA ILE A 412 -4.03 1.02 8.54
C ILE A 412 -2.53 0.89 8.77
N MET A 413 -1.94 1.74 9.62
CA MET A 413 -0.50 1.69 9.88
C MET A 413 -0.08 0.37 10.54
N VAL A 414 -0.86 -0.12 11.50
CA VAL A 414 -0.59 -1.44 12.12
C VAL A 414 -0.77 -2.55 11.09
N GLY A 415 -1.80 -2.48 10.24
CA GLY A 415 -2.06 -3.43 9.16
C GLY A 415 -0.92 -3.49 8.14
N ASN A 416 -0.47 -2.33 7.65
CA ASN A 416 0.68 -2.24 6.74
C ASN A 416 1.97 -2.74 7.39
N GLY A 417 2.22 -2.36 8.65
CA GLY A 417 3.38 -2.82 9.38
C GLY A 417 3.42 -4.34 9.56
N MET A 418 2.26 -4.96 9.80
CA MET A 418 2.13 -6.42 9.87
C MET A 418 2.29 -7.09 8.51
N GLY A 419 1.74 -6.49 7.45
CA GLY A 419 1.95 -6.93 6.07
C GLY A 419 3.44 -6.93 5.72
N ALA A 420 4.11 -5.79 5.88
CA ALA A 420 5.53 -5.62 5.57
C ALA A 420 6.44 -6.61 6.32
N LYS A 421 6.17 -6.87 7.59
CA LYS A 421 6.87 -7.89 8.39
C LYS A 421 6.80 -9.31 7.82
N ASN A 422 5.76 -9.59 7.05
CA ASN A 422 5.53 -10.91 6.43
C ASN A 422 5.82 -10.90 4.93
N GLY A 423 6.46 -9.85 4.41
CA GLY A 423 6.78 -9.72 2.99
C GLY A 423 5.59 -9.34 2.11
N ILE A 424 4.49 -8.83 2.69
CA ILE A 424 3.31 -8.34 1.97
C ILE A 424 3.26 -6.83 2.07
N MET A 425 3.44 -6.12 0.95
CA MET A 425 3.54 -4.66 0.92
C MET A 425 2.37 -4.05 0.17
N PHE A 426 1.60 -3.22 0.85
CA PHE A 426 0.56 -2.40 0.25
C PHE A 426 1.15 -1.02 -0.06
N LYS A 427 1.16 -0.59 -1.32
CA LYS A 427 1.74 0.69 -1.72
C LYS A 427 0.99 1.90 -1.17
N THR A 428 -0.32 1.76 -0.94
CA THR A 428 -1.16 2.83 -0.44
C THR A 428 -2.16 2.33 0.60
N ALA A 429 -2.73 3.24 1.38
CA ALA A 429 -3.85 2.92 2.26
C ALA A 429 -5.11 2.49 1.47
N VAL A 430 -5.24 2.97 0.23
CA VAL A 430 -6.32 2.54 -0.70
C VAL A 430 -6.11 1.09 -1.07
N SER A 431 -4.88 0.70 -1.43
CA SER A 431 -4.54 -0.69 -1.78
C SER A 431 -4.87 -1.65 -0.64
N LEU A 432 -4.55 -1.28 0.61
CA LEU A 432 -4.93 -2.08 1.78
C LEU A 432 -6.45 -2.19 1.93
N GLU A 433 -7.22 -1.12 1.69
CA GLU A 433 -8.67 -1.15 1.81
C GLU A 433 -9.32 -1.98 0.69
N GLU A 434 -8.94 -1.77 -0.57
CA GLU A 434 -9.57 -2.40 -1.74
C GLU A 434 -9.25 -3.90 -1.84
N THR A 435 -8.02 -4.33 -1.45
CA THR A 435 -7.64 -5.76 -1.43
C THR A 435 -8.65 -6.62 -0.66
N GLY A 436 -9.19 -6.12 0.46
CA GLY A 436 -10.18 -6.86 1.25
C GLY A 436 -11.56 -6.97 0.62
N LYS A 437 -11.85 -6.14 -0.38
CA LYS A 437 -13.12 -6.08 -1.11
C LYS A 437 -13.12 -6.97 -2.35
N THR A 438 -11.99 -7.61 -2.68
CA THR A 438 -11.85 -8.50 -3.84
C THR A 438 -12.91 -9.59 -3.83
N GLU A 439 -13.57 -9.77 -4.98
CA GLU A 439 -14.59 -10.77 -5.25
C GLU A 439 -14.11 -11.83 -6.28
N ILE A 440 -13.21 -11.43 -7.20
CA ILE A 440 -12.62 -12.28 -8.25
C ILE A 440 -11.09 -12.12 -8.18
N VAL A 441 -10.37 -13.24 -8.20
CA VAL A 441 -8.90 -13.26 -8.32
C VAL A 441 -8.53 -13.90 -9.64
N ALA A 442 -7.91 -13.12 -10.52
CA ALA A 442 -7.35 -13.58 -11.78
C ALA A 442 -5.86 -13.87 -11.56
N LEU A 443 -5.45 -15.11 -11.81
CA LEU A 443 -4.09 -15.59 -11.61
C LEU A 443 -3.43 -15.81 -12.98
N ASP A 444 -2.26 -15.23 -13.22
CA ASP A 444 -1.42 -15.72 -14.31
C ASP A 444 -0.97 -17.15 -14.03
N LYS A 445 -0.68 -17.91 -15.06
CA LYS A 445 -0.17 -19.27 -14.90
C LYS A 445 1.31 -19.25 -14.50
N THR A 446 2.15 -18.70 -15.37
CA THR A 446 3.62 -18.83 -15.34
C THR A 446 4.22 -17.97 -14.22
N GLY A 447 5.09 -18.53 -13.35
CA GLY A 447 5.67 -17.81 -12.23
C GLY A 447 4.71 -17.51 -11.07
N THR A 448 3.38 -17.58 -11.30
CA THR A 448 2.32 -17.33 -10.31
C THR A 448 1.76 -18.62 -9.74
N ILE A 449 1.02 -19.41 -10.53
CA ILE A 449 0.52 -20.75 -10.13
C ILE A 449 1.63 -21.78 -10.22
N THR A 450 2.48 -21.68 -11.26
CA THR A 450 3.62 -22.55 -11.51
C THR A 450 4.93 -21.85 -11.09
N SER A 451 6.02 -22.64 -11.04
CA SER A 451 7.34 -22.09 -10.65
C SER A 451 7.94 -21.12 -11.66
N GLY A 452 7.47 -21.14 -12.91
CA GLY A 452 8.02 -20.37 -14.02
C GLY A 452 9.33 -20.95 -14.57
N GLU A 453 9.84 -22.00 -13.94
CA GLU A 453 11.03 -22.73 -14.36
C GLU A 453 10.64 -24.14 -14.81
N PRO A 454 10.86 -24.48 -16.08
CA PRO A 454 10.63 -25.84 -16.57
C PRO A 454 11.52 -26.85 -15.82
N LYS A 455 10.93 -27.98 -15.41
CA LYS A 455 11.65 -29.10 -14.77
C LYS A 455 11.40 -30.42 -15.51
N VAL A 456 12.39 -31.30 -15.49
CA VAL A 456 12.20 -32.66 -15.99
C VAL A 456 11.27 -33.42 -15.04
N THR A 457 10.12 -33.87 -15.55
CA THR A 457 9.11 -34.57 -14.78
C THR A 457 9.18 -36.08 -15.00
N ASP A 458 9.51 -36.53 -16.20
CA ASP A 458 9.57 -37.95 -16.54
C ASP A 458 10.77 -38.25 -17.44
N LEU A 459 11.43 -39.37 -17.15
CA LEU A 459 12.49 -39.95 -17.96
C LEU A 459 11.98 -41.29 -18.47
N LEU A 460 11.78 -41.45 -19.77
CA LEU A 460 11.23 -42.62 -20.41
C LEU A 460 12.26 -43.18 -21.42
N PRO A 461 13.19 -44.05 -20.96
CA PRO A 461 14.18 -44.66 -21.84
C PRO A 461 13.53 -45.66 -22.79
N ALA A 462 14.09 -45.88 -23.97
CA ALA A 462 13.70 -46.90 -24.90
C ALA A 462 14.13 -48.32 -24.41
N ASP A 463 13.55 -49.34 -24.97
CA ASP A 463 13.87 -50.73 -24.60
C ASP A 463 15.38 -50.99 -24.71
N GLY A 464 15.97 -51.45 -23.60
CA GLY A 464 17.40 -51.71 -23.50
C GLY A 464 18.30 -50.51 -23.14
N MET A 465 17.71 -49.32 -22.88
CA MET A 465 18.41 -48.14 -22.40
C MET A 465 18.08 -47.87 -20.93
N THR A 466 18.98 -47.27 -20.21
CA THR A 466 18.78 -46.82 -18.82
C THR A 466 18.43 -45.34 -18.78
N GLU A 467 17.78 -44.89 -17.70
CA GLU A 467 17.52 -43.47 -17.49
C GLU A 467 18.83 -42.66 -17.47
N HIS A 468 19.89 -43.24 -16.91
CA HIS A 468 21.20 -42.65 -16.84
C HIS A 468 21.80 -42.37 -18.24
N GLU A 469 21.74 -43.39 -19.15
CA GLU A 469 22.23 -43.23 -20.51
C GLU A 469 21.41 -42.19 -21.30
N LEU A 470 20.09 -42.23 -21.18
CA LEU A 470 19.22 -41.25 -21.84
C LEU A 470 19.58 -39.83 -21.38
N LEU A 471 19.71 -39.63 -20.07
CA LEU A 471 20.03 -38.31 -19.49
C LEU A 471 21.44 -37.88 -19.87
N PHE A 472 22.41 -38.78 -19.90
CA PHE A 472 23.76 -38.52 -20.32
C PHE A 472 23.84 -37.95 -21.76
N PHE A 473 23.21 -38.63 -22.73
CA PHE A 473 23.22 -38.18 -24.14
C PHE A 473 22.43 -36.88 -24.34
N ALA A 474 21.31 -36.73 -23.62
CA ALA A 474 20.51 -35.50 -23.62
C ALA A 474 21.29 -34.33 -23.06
N ASN A 475 21.95 -34.49 -21.87
CA ASN A 475 22.81 -33.51 -21.25
C ASN A 475 23.95 -33.06 -22.16
N ALA A 476 24.63 -34.04 -22.79
CA ALA A 476 25.73 -33.73 -23.72
C ALA A 476 25.27 -32.85 -24.89
N LEU A 477 24.10 -33.16 -25.47
CA LEU A 477 23.55 -32.40 -26.61
C LEU A 477 23.05 -31.01 -26.18
N GLU A 478 22.30 -30.92 -25.06
CA GLU A 478 21.68 -29.67 -24.57
C GLU A 478 22.68 -28.68 -23.93
N LYS A 479 23.89 -29.11 -23.59
CA LYS A 479 24.93 -28.28 -22.96
C LYS A 479 25.31 -27.03 -23.80
N LYS A 480 25.07 -27.06 -25.12
CA LYS A 480 25.31 -25.92 -26.05
C LYS A 480 24.03 -25.17 -26.42
N SER A 481 22.92 -25.55 -25.83
CA SER A 481 21.60 -24.93 -26.09
C SER A 481 21.27 -23.87 -25.04
N GLU A 482 20.82 -22.70 -25.49
CA GLU A 482 20.34 -21.63 -24.59
C GLU A 482 18.84 -21.74 -24.30
N HIS A 483 18.17 -22.77 -24.82
CA HIS A 483 16.71 -22.92 -24.68
C HIS A 483 16.32 -23.22 -23.22
N PRO A 484 15.20 -22.64 -22.69
CA PRO A 484 14.75 -22.91 -21.31
C PRO A 484 14.56 -24.39 -20.99
N LEU A 485 14.12 -25.20 -21.94
CA LEU A 485 13.96 -26.65 -21.77
C LEU A 485 15.31 -27.37 -21.61
N ALA A 486 16.40 -26.86 -22.26
CA ALA A 486 17.74 -27.38 -22.07
C ALA A 486 18.22 -27.20 -20.63
N ARG A 487 17.97 -26.04 -20.02
CA ARG A 487 18.31 -25.79 -18.61
C ARG A 487 17.68 -26.80 -17.66
N ALA A 488 16.44 -27.21 -17.91
CA ALA A 488 15.76 -28.24 -17.12
C ALA A 488 16.47 -29.58 -17.18
N ILE A 489 16.97 -29.98 -18.37
CA ILE A 489 17.70 -31.24 -18.56
C ILE A 489 19.07 -31.17 -17.90
N LEU A 490 19.81 -30.05 -18.07
CA LEU A 490 21.10 -29.81 -17.44
C LEU A 490 20.99 -29.84 -15.90
N ALA A 491 20.01 -29.16 -15.33
CA ALA A 491 19.76 -29.17 -13.89
C ALA A 491 19.46 -30.57 -13.37
N LYS A 492 18.69 -31.38 -14.13
CA LYS A 492 18.39 -32.77 -13.75
C LYS A 492 19.62 -33.68 -13.84
N ALA A 493 20.49 -33.43 -14.82
CA ALA A 493 21.77 -34.14 -14.93
C ALA A 493 22.73 -33.80 -13.79
N GLU A 494 22.76 -32.56 -13.37
CA GLU A 494 23.52 -32.10 -12.21
C GLU A 494 23.02 -32.73 -10.90
N GLU A 495 21.70 -32.75 -10.66
CA GLU A 495 21.06 -33.41 -9.51
C GLU A 495 21.45 -34.91 -9.42
N LYS A 496 21.58 -35.60 -10.58
CA LYS A 496 21.96 -37.02 -10.64
C LYS A 496 23.49 -37.23 -10.67
N GLY A 497 24.29 -36.18 -10.58
CA GLY A 497 25.78 -36.28 -10.55
C GLY A 497 26.43 -36.55 -11.90
N GLU A 498 25.76 -36.24 -13.01
CA GLU A 498 26.24 -36.50 -14.37
C GLU A 498 26.93 -35.29 -15.03
N ALA A 499 27.03 -34.17 -14.34
CA ALA A 499 27.52 -32.90 -14.87
C ALA A 499 29.03 -32.90 -15.16
N GLU A 500 29.86 -33.74 -14.51
CA GLU A 500 31.33 -33.73 -14.59
C GLU A 500 31.93 -34.48 -15.79
N GLN A 501 31.14 -35.19 -16.58
CA GLN A 501 31.68 -35.93 -17.72
C GLN A 501 32.04 -34.97 -18.87
N LYS A 502 33.33 -34.90 -19.21
CA LYS A 502 33.89 -34.14 -20.35
C LYS A 502 33.50 -34.77 -21.68
N SER A 503 32.26 -34.58 -22.09
CA SER A 503 31.76 -34.93 -23.42
C SER A 503 31.64 -33.65 -24.27
N GLU A 504 32.49 -33.52 -25.30
CA GLU A 504 32.50 -32.38 -26.17
C GLU A 504 31.73 -32.65 -27.45
N ILE A 505 30.61 -31.94 -27.66
CA ILE A 505 29.83 -32.00 -28.90
C ILE A 505 30.51 -31.15 -29.97
N THR A 506 30.75 -31.74 -31.13
CA THR A 506 31.19 -31.07 -32.34
C THR A 506 30.05 -30.98 -33.36
N GLN A 507 30.18 -30.11 -34.36
CA GLN A 507 29.16 -29.92 -35.42
C GLN A 507 27.74 -29.70 -34.87
N PHE A 508 27.65 -28.94 -33.76
CA PHE A 508 26.35 -28.60 -33.14
C PHE A 508 25.52 -27.71 -34.07
N GLN A 509 24.27 -28.06 -34.29
CA GLN A 509 23.31 -27.30 -35.08
C GLN A 509 21.96 -27.27 -34.39
N ALA A 510 21.43 -26.06 -34.13
CA ALA A 510 20.07 -25.84 -33.70
C ALA A 510 19.17 -25.59 -34.91
N VAL A 511 18.06 -26.33 -34.99
CA VAL A 511 17.01 -26.18 -36.02
C VAL A 511 15.81 -25.51 -35.37
N PRO A 512 15.60 -24.21 -35.60
CA PRO A 512 14.54 -23.46 -34.92
C PRO A 512 13.17 -24.13 -35.06
N GLY A 513 12.46 -24.25 -33.95
CA GLY A 513 11.12 -24.87 -33.87
C GLY A 513 11.07 -26.40 -33.99
N ASN A 514 12.20 -27.07 -34.27
CA ASN A 514 12.24 -28.52 -34.49
C ASN A 514 13.12 -29.25 -33.45
N GLY A 515 14.37 -28.90 -33.31
CA GLY A 515 15.27 -29.58 -32.38
C GLY A 515 16.75 -29.24 -32.59
N LEU A 516 17.60 -30.12 -32.07
CA LEU A 516 19.05 -30.00 -32.03
C LEU A 516 19.69 -31.24 -32.67
N SER A 517 20.88 -31.02 -33.28
CA SER A 517 21.73 -32.12 -33.71
C SER A 517 23.20 -31.77 -33.38
N GLY A 518 24.00 -32.79 -33.15
CA GLY A 518 25.41 -32.65 -32.88
C GLY A 518 26.15 -33.96 -32.88
N LYS A 519 27.47 -33.92 -32.98
CA LYS A 519 28.31 -35.11 -33.05
C LYS A 519 29.10 -35.33 -31.75
N LEU A 520 28.89 -36.49 -31.11
CA LEU A 520 29.64 -36.93 -29.96
C LEU A 520 30.63 -38.06 -30.37
N GLY A 521 31.91 -37.71 -30.50
CA GLY A 521 32.89 -38.63 -31.10
C GLY A 521 32.53 -38.94 -32.55
N GLU A 522 32.18 -40.21 -32.86
CA GLU A 522 31.71 -40.61 -34.19
C GLU A 522 30.20 -40.66 -34.34
N ASP A 523 29.45 -40.57 -33.24
CA ASP A 523 27.98 -40.70 -33.21
C ASP A 523 27.28 -39.39 -33.39
N TRP A 524 26.20 -39.37 -34.19
CA TRP A 524 25.28 -38.28 -34.32
C TRP A 524 24.21 -38.37 -33.26
N LEU A 525 24.03 -37.31 -32.48
CA LEU A 525 22.93 -37.15 -31.52
C LEU A 525 21.88 -36.20 -32.10
N TYR A 526 20.62 -36.52 -31.81
CA TYR A 526 19.46 -35.72 -32.19
C TYR A 526 18.55 -35.56 -30.98
N GLY A 527 18.05 -34.35 -30.77
CA GLY A 527 17.07 -34.03 -29.72
C GLY A 527 16.03 -33.06 -30.25
N GLY A 528 14.75 -33.26 -29.93
CA GLY A 528 13.71 -32.33 -30.37
C GLY A 528 12.29 -32.86 -30.35
N ASN A 529 11.42 -32.24 -31.15
CA ASN A 529 10.02 -32.61 -31.21
C ASN A 529 9.80 -33.95 -31.97
N PHE A 530 8.60 -34.55 -31.85
CA PHE A 530 8.24 -35.81 -32.46
C PHE A 530 8.50 -35.83 -33.97
N LYS A 531 8.11 -34.75 -34.68
CA LYS A 531 8.28 -34.62 -36.13
C LYS A 531 9.73 -34.71 -36.56
N PHE A 532 10.59 -33.90 -35.89
CA PHE A 532 12.02 -33.84 -36.19
C PHE A 532 12.75 -35.20 -36.01
N ILE A 533 12.38 -35.92 -34.94
CA ILE A 533 13.01 -37.23 -34.67
C ILE A 533 12.44 -38.32 -35.53
N SER A 534 11.11 -38.32 -35.82
CA SER A 534 10.49 -39.31 -36.70
C SER A 534 11.00 -39.26 -38.16
N ASP A 535 11.52 -38.11 -38.62
CA ASP A 535 12.18 -37.97 -39.92
C ASP A 535 13.57 -38.61 -39.97
N LYS A 536 14.21 -38.85 -38.82
CA LYS A 536 15.57 -39.40 -38.68
C LYS A 536 15.59 -40.85 -38.30
N MET A 537 14.56 -41.32 -37.53
CA MET A 537 14.53 -42.69 -37.03
C MET A 537 13.09 -43.18 -36.81
N LYS A 538 12.94 -44.51 -36.76
CA LYS A 538 11.63 -45.12 -36.55
C LYS A 538 11.24 -45.07 -35.07
N ILE A 539 10.11 -44.44 -34.76
CA ILE A 539 9.52 -44.39 -33.42
C ILE A 539 8.30 -45.28 -33.39
N SER A 540 8.16 -46.11 -32.34
CA SER A 540 7.00 -47.02 -32.19
C SER A 540 5.71 -46.25 -31.92
N ALA A 541 4.56 -46.85 -32.33
CA ALA A 541 3.24 -46.27 -32.08
C ALA A 541 2.94 -46.11 -30.58
N SER A 542 3.48 -47.02 -29.74
CA SER A 542 3.32 -46.96 -28.28
C SER A 542 3.98 -45.73 -27.67
N ILE A 543 5.15 -45.31 -28.17
CA ILE A 543 5.86 -44.10 -27.69
C ILE A 543 5.09 -42.86 -28.09
N LYS A 544 4.52 -42.82 -29.29
CA LYS A 544 3.66 -41.74 -29.73
C LYS A 544 2.44 -41.54 -28.80
N GLU A 545 1.78 -42.67 -28.46
CA GLU A 545 0.64 -42.65 -27.56
C GLU A 545 1.04 -42.18 -26.14
N GLN A 546 2.20 -42.61 -25.65
CA GLN A 546 2.73 -42.14 -24.38
C GLN A 546 3.03 -40.63 -24.43
N ALA A 547 3.63 -40.13 -25.50
CA ALA A 547 3.88 -38.69 -25.68
C ALA A 547 2.59 -37.88 -25.73
N GLU A 548 1.56 -38.39 -26.41
CA GLU A 548 0.24 -37.75 -26.45
C GLU A 548 -0.41 -37.71 -25.06
N ARG A 549 -0.28 -38.76 -24.25
CA ARG A 549 -0.74 -38.77 -22.86
C ARG A 549 -0.01 -37.74 -21.98
N LEU A 550 1.32 -37.62 -22.14
CA LEU A 550 2.10 -36.61 -21.42
C LEU A 550 1.72 -35.19 -21.85
N ALA A 551 1.52 -34.99 -23.15
CA ALA A 551 1.05 -33.70 -23.67
C ALA A 551 -0.36 -33.34 -23.14
N GLN A 552 -1.25 -34.35 -22.97
CA GLN A 552 -2.55 -34.14 -22.32
C GLN A 552 -2.45 -33.78 -20.84
N GLN A 553 -1.35 -34.14 -20.18
CA GLN A 553 -1.03 -33.70 -18.79
C GLN A 553 -0.33 -32.35 -18.70
N GLY A 554 -0.20 -31.63 -19.82
CA GLY A 554 0.47 -30.30 -19.85
C GLY A 554 1.99 -30.38 -19.89
N LYS A 555 2.58 -31.54 -20.17
CA LYS A 555 4.01 -31.76 -20.26
C LYS A 555 4.49 -31.68 -21.71
N THR A 556 5.71 -31.23 -21.93
CA THR A 556 6.37 -31.15 -23.25
C THR A 556 7.30 -32.35 -23.42
N PRO A 557 6.95 -33.34 -24.24
CA PRO A 557 7.81 -34.46 -24.52
C PRO A 557 8.89 -34.09 -25.53
N LEU A 558 10.15 -34.30 -25.15
CA LEU A 558 11.35 -34.14 -25.99
C LEU A 558 11.90 -35.54 -26.31
N PHE A 559 12.19 -35.81 -27.59
CA PHE A 559 12.65 -37.10 -28.08
C PHE A 559 14.13 -37.02 -28.34
N PHE A 560 14.85 -38.08 -27.99
CA PHE A 560 16.31 -38.19 -28.19
C PHE A 560 16.69 -39.46 -28.97
N GLY A 561 17.67 -39.32 -29.81
CA GLY A 561 18.19 -40.41 -30.64
C GLY A 561 19.67 -40.31 -30.90
N ARG A 562 20.30 -41.45 -31.16
CA ARG A 562 21.72 -41.62 -31.53
C ARG A 562 21.83 -42.35 -32.84
N ASN A 563 22.40 -41.75 -33.88
CA ASN A 563 22.41 -42.26 -35.23
C ASN A 563 20.99 -42.62 -35.73
N GLU A 564 20.66 -43.89 -35.91
CA GLU A 564 19.32 -44.38 -36.29
C GLU A 564 18.55 -45.02 -35.12
N GLN A 565 19.14 -45.04 -33.92
CA GLN A 565 18.59 -45.65 -32.73
C GLN A 565 17.84 -44.63 -31.89
N PHE A 566 16.59 -44.90 -31.53
CA PHE A 566 15.83 -44.10 -30.57
C PHE A 566 16.29 -44.39 -29.14
N LEU A 567 16.71 -43.33 -28.38
CA LEU A 567 17.21 -43.46 -27.02
C LEU A 567 16.11 -43.39 -25.97
N GLY A 568 15.10 -42.55 -26.21
CA GLY A 568 14.04 -42.33 -25.27
C GLY A 568 13.41 -40.96 -25.38
N MET A 569 12.53 -40.66 -24.40
CA MET A 569 11.80 -39.39 -24.31
C MET A 569 11.96 -38.80 -22.91
N ILE A 570 12.17 -37.49 -22.85
CA ILE A 570 12.23 -36.70 -21.61
C ILE A 570 11.05 -35.74 -21.63
N ALA A 571 10.18 -35.80 -20.60
CA ALA A 571 9.11 -34.87 -20.47
C ALA A 571 9.52 -33.71 -19.54
N VAL A 572 9.29 -32.48 -20.02
CA VAL A 572 9.58 -31.25 -19.28
C VAL A 572 8.27 -30.49 -19.09
N ALA A 573 8.05 -29.95 -17.90
CA ALA A 573 6.88 -29.12 -17.61
C ALA A 573 7.21 -28.03 -16.62
N ASP A 574 6.48 -26.94 -16.70
CA ASP A 574 6.44 -25.91 -15.66
C ASP A 574 5.53 -26.44 -14.52
N VAL A 575 6.14 -26.73 -13.38
CA VAL A 575 5.50 -27.44 -12.27
C VAL A 575 4.70 -26.48 -11.40
N ILE A 576 3.49 -26.90 -11.01
CA ILE A 576 2.65 -26.16 -10.05
C ILE A 576 3.39 -26.05 -8.71
N LYS A 577 3.40 -24.85 -8.10
CA LYS A 577 3.97 -24.65 -6.77
C LYS A 577 3.19 -25.46 -5.73
N GLU A 578 3.87 -26.00 -4.74
CA GLU A 578 3.27 -26.87 -3.72
C GLU A 578 2.12 -26.20 -2.95
N ASP A 579 2.20 -24.88 -2.75
CA ASP A 579 1.22 -24.10 -2.01
C ASP A 579 0.01 -23.64 -2.87
N SER A 580 0.11 -23.69 -4.21
CA SER A 580 -0.92 -23.18 -5.12
C SER A 580 -2.30 -23.82 -4.95
N PRO A 581 -2.46 -25.16 -4.88
CA PRO A 581 -3.78 -25.75 -4.70
C PRO A 581 -4.42 -25.36 -3.36
N GLN A 582 -3.62 -25.29 -2.30
CA GLN A 582 -4.10 -24.87 -0.98
C GLN A 582 -4.51 -23.38 -0.99
N ALA A 583 -3.74 -22.51 -1.61
CA ALA A 583 -4.04 -21.09 -1.74
C ALA A 583 -5.34 -20.82 -2.51
N VAL A 584 -5.54 -21.53 -3.64
CA VAL A 584 -6.78 -21.49 -4.42
C VAL A 584 -7.98 -21.90 -3.56
N LYS A 585 -7.88 -23.01 -2.85
CA LYS A 585 -8.94 -23.49 -1.96
C LYS A 585 -9.25 -22.49 -0.83
N GLU A 586 -8.25 -21.81 -0.30
CA GLU A 586 -8.45 -20.79 0.73
C GLU A 586 -9.19 -19.57 0.16
N LEU A 587 -8.86 -19.11 -1.04
CA LEU A 587 -9.58 -18.05 -1.74
C LEU A 587 -11.06 -18.41 -1.96
N GLN A 588 -11.33 -19.62 -2.44
CA GLN A 588 -12.68 -20.13 -2.63
C GLN A 588 -13.48 -20.19 -1.31
N ASN A 589 -12.85 -20.64 -0.22
CA ASN A 589 -13.46 -20.62 1.12
C ASN A 589 -13.81 -19.20 1.60
N MET A 590 -13.06 -18.20 1.17
CA MET A 590 -13.36 -16.79 1.44
C MET A 590 -14.49 -16.22 0.57
N GLY A 591 -15.06 -17.03 -0.34
CA GLY A 591 -16.11 -16.67 -1.29
C GLY A 591 -15.61 -15.86 -2.48
N ILE A 592 -14.35 -16.07 -2.87
CA ILE A 592 -13.69 -15.42 -4.01
C ILE A 592 -13.69 -16.40 -5.19
N HIS A 593 -14.08 -15.93 -6.37
CA HIS A 593 -14.01 -16.68 -7.60
C HIS A 593 -12.58 -16.63 -8.17
N VAL A 594 -11.99 -17.78 -8.46
CA VAL A 594 -10.58 -17.88 -8.89
C VAL A 594 -10.52 -18.26 -10.37
N VAL A 595 -9.91 -17.37 -11.16
CA VAL A 595 -9.77 -17.52 -12.62
C VAL A 595 -8.29 -17.65 -12.97
N MET A 596 -7.91 -18.63 -13.77
CA MET A 596 -6.56 -18.74 -14.33
C MET A 596 -6.52 -18.17 -15.74
N LEU A 597 -5.53 -17.28 -16.01
CA LEU A 597 -5.25 -16.72 -17.33
C LEU A 597 -3.95 -17.34 -17.88
N THR A 598 -3.93 -17.76 -19.14
CA THR A 598 -2.71 -18.29 -19.78
C THR A 598 -2.75 -18.16 -21.29
N GLY A 599 -1.55 -17.95 -21.88
CA GLY A 599 -1.36 -18.05 -23.33
C GLY A 599 -1.29 -19.47 -23.88
N ASP A 600 -1.28 -20.48 -23.01
CA ASP A 600 -1.22 -21.89 -23.41
C ASP A 600 -2.49 -22.31 -24.18
N ASN A 601 -2.34 -23.42 -24.92
CA ASN A 601 -3.48 -24.08 -25.54
C ASN A 601 -4.48 -24.59 -24.49
N GLU A 602 -5.74 -24.73 -24.89
CA GLU A 602 -6.86 -25.07 -24.02
C GLU A 602 -6.65 -26.40 -23.25
N ARG A 603 -6.01 -27.41 -23.86
CA ARG A 603 -5.77 -28.70 -23.22
C ARG A 603 -4.80 -28.61 -22.04
N THR A 604 -3.65 -27.98 -22.29
CA THR A 604 -2.63 -27.72 -21.24
C THR A 604 -3.19 -26.85 -20.13
N ALA A 605 -3.90 -25.79 -20.49
CA ALA A 605 -4.51 -24.88 -19.54
C ALA A 605 -5.54 -25.58 -18.63
N LYS A 606 -6.43 -26.40 -19.19
CA LYS A 606 -7.41 -27.16 -18.41
C LYS A 606 -6.74 -28.17 -17.46
N ALA A 607 -5.71 -28.90 -17.92
CA ALA A 607 -4.99 -29.83 -17.06
C ALA A 607 -4.33 -29.15 -15.85
N ILE A 608 -3.71 -28.00 -16.05
CA ILE A 608 -3.09 -27.21 -14.97
C ILE A 608 -4.16 -26.61 -14.06
N GLY A 609 -5.26 -26.09 -14.64
CA GLY A 609 -6.36 -25.51 -13.88
C GLY A 609 -7.06 -26.53 -12.96
N GLU A 610 -7.28 -27.76 -13.44
CA GLU A 610 -7.81 -28.89 -12.65
C GLU A 610 -6.86 -29.27 -11.49
N GLN A 611 -5.55 -29.33 -11.75
CA GLN A 611 -4.55 -29.61 -10.72
C GLN A 611 -4.47 -28.50 -9.67
N ALA A 612 -4.56 -27.23 -10.08
CA ALA A 612 -4.58 -26.08 -9.19
C ALA A 612 -5.92 -25.92 -8.46
N GLY A 613 -7.02 -26.47 -9.02
CA GLY A 613 -8.36 -26.41 -8.46
C GLY A 613 -9.07 -25.08 -8.67
N VAL A 614 -8.73 -24.31 -9.72
CA VAL A 614 -9.36 -23.02 -10.04
C VAL A 614 -10.81 -23.21 -10.52
N ASP A 615 -11.65 -22.16 -10.37
CA ASP A 615 -13.07 -22.21 -10.76
C ASP A 615 -13.26 -22.06 -12.26
N GLU A 616 -12.38 -21.28 -12.93
CA GLU A 616 -12.47 -20.97 -14.35
C GLU A 616 -11.08 -20.87 -14.98
N VAL A 617 -10.94 -21.33 -16.23
CA VAL A 617 -9.69 -21.28 -16.99
C VAL A 617 -9.93 -20.54 -18.30
N ILE A 618 -9.15 -19.51 -18.58
CA ILE A 618 -9.16 -18.73 -19.81
C ILE A 618 -7.83 -18.94 -20.51
N ALA A 619 -7.85 -19.76 -21.58
CA ALA A 619 -6.70 -20.20 -22.35
C ALA A 619 -6.51 -19.38 -23.62
N GLY A 620 -5.29 -19.43 -24.21
CA GLY A 620 -4.99 -18.78 -25.50
C GLY A 620 -4.96 -17.25 -25.45
N VAL A 621 -4.81 -16.65 -24.28
CA VAL A 621 -4.81 -15.20 -24.08
C VAL A 621 -3.41 -14.66 -24.31
N LEU A 622 -3.22 -13.88 -25.39
CA LEU A 622 -2.00 -13.15 -25.64
C LEU A 622 -1.78 -12.06 -24.58
N PRO A 623 -0.54 -11.57 -24.38
CA PRO A 623 -0.23 -10.55 -23.38
C PRO A 623 -1.15 -9.32 -23.45
N GLU A 624 -1.42 -8.81 -24.65
CA GLU A 624 -2.32 -7.67 -24.90
C GLU A 624 -3.80 -7.99 -24.59
N GLY A 625 -4.23 -9.23 -24.79
CA GLY A 625 -5.59 -9.70 -24.49
C GLY A 625 -5.88 -9.85 -23.00
N LYS A 626 -4.86 -9.98 -22.12
CA LYS A 626 -5.05 -10.10 -20.68
C LYS A 626 -5.77 -8.88 -20.10
N GLU A 627 -5.44 -7.67 -20.57
CA GLU A 627 -6.11 -6.43 -20.13
C GLU A 627 -7.59 -6.44 -20.47
N GLN A 628 -7.97 -6.90 -21.67
CA GLN A 628 -9.35 -6.97 -22.10
C GLN A 628 -10.17 -7.97 -21.28
N VAL A 629 -9.57 -9.11 -20.92
CA VAL A 629 -10.19 -10.11 -20.04
C VAL A 629 -10.45 -9.50 -18.65
N ILE A 630 -9.48 -8.80 -18.07
CA ILE A 630 -9.64 -8.12 -16.78
C ILE A 630 -10.76 -7.08 -16.86
N ARG A 631 -10.85 -6.29 -17.94
CA ARG A 631 -11.94 -5.33 -18.15
C ARG A 631 -13.32 -5.98 -18.07
N LYS A 632 -13.51 -7.14 -18.71
CA LYS A 632 -14.77 -7.87 -18.67
C LYS A 632 -15.07 -8.49 -17.32
N LEU A 633 -14.04 -9.02 -16.63
CA LEU A 633 -14.21 -9.54 -15.28
C LEU A 633 -14.64 -8.44 -14.29
N LYS A 634 -14.17 -7.19 -14.47
CA LYS A 634 -14.58 -6.04 -13.64
C LYS A 634 -16.07 -5.70 -13.75
N GLU A 635 -16.72 -6.03 -14.83
CA GLU A 635 -18.18 -5.86 -14.95
C GLU A 635 -18.96 -6.81 -14.03
N LYS A 636 -18.33 -7.94 -13.65
CA LYS A 636 -18.94 -8.98 -12.80
C LYS A 636 -18.66 -8.77 -11.30
N GLY A 637 -17.59 -8.06 -10.96
CA GLY A 637 -17.19 -7.82 -9.57
C GLY A 637 -15.84 -7.14 -9.43
N LYS A 638 -15.38 -6.96 -8.19
CA LYS A 638 -14.06 -6.40 -7.88
C LYS A 638 -12.96 -7.41 -8.17
N VAL A 639 -12.07 -7.09 -9.09
CA VAL A 639 -11.02 -7.98 -9.62
C VAL A 639 -9.65 -7.63 -9.03
N ALA A 640 -8.98 -8.65 -8.49
CA ALA A 640 -7.54 -8.59 -8.25
C ALA A 640 -6.81 -9.44 -9.32
N MET A 641 -5.83 -8.86 -10.01
CA MET A 641 -4.93 -9.57 -10.92
C MET A 641 -3.62 -9.88 -10.20
N VAL A 642 -3.16 -11.13 -10.31
CA VAL A 642 -1.88 -11.60 -9.75
C VAL A 642 -0.97 -12.04 -10.89
N GLY A 643 0.23 -11.50 -10.95
CA GLY A 643 1.23 -11.83 -11.97
C GLY A 643 2.64 -11.48 -11.51
N ASP A 644 3.67 -11.96 -12.23
CA ASP A 644 5.10 -11.78 -11.90
C ASP A 644 5.89 -11.04 -12.97
N GLY A 645 5.36 -10.90 -14.18
CA GLY A 645 6.09 -10.51 -15.37
C GLY A 645 5.74 -9.14 -15.95
N ILE A 646 6.61 -8.68 -16.87
CA ILE A 646 6.40 -7.47 -17.67
C ILE A 646 5.12 -7.58 -18.50
N ASN A 647 4.80 -8.78 -18.97
CA ASN A 647 3.63 -9.07 -19.79
C ASN A 647 2.30 -8.86 -19.07
N ASP A 648 2.32 -8.86 -17.73
CA ASP A 648 1.13 -8.71 -16.90
C ASP A 648 0.90 -7.24 -16.46
N ALA A 649 1.86 -6.34 -16.66
CA ALA A 649 1.78 -4.96 -16.20
C ALA A 649 0.51 -4.22 -16.70
N PRO A 650 0.07 -4.35 -17.95
CA PRO A 650 -1.19 -3.75 -18.41
C PRO A 650 -2.41 -4.32 -17.67
N ALA A 651 -2.44 -5.64 -17.43
CA ALA A 651 -3.53 -6.31 -16.71
C ALA A 651 -3.53 -5.97 -15.21
N LEU A 652 -2.34 -5.88 -14.57
CA LEU A 652 -2.16 -5.44 -13.18
C LEU A 652 -2.70 -4.02 -12.98
N THR A 653 -2.31 -3.09 -13.85
CA THR A 653 -2.78 -1.69 -13.80
C THR A 653 -4.28 -1.58 -14.07
N ARG A 654 -4.85 -2.44 -14.92
CA ARG A 654 -6.27 -2.41 -15.28
C ARG A 654 -7.18 -2.96 -14.20
N ALA A 655 -6.73 -3.91 -13.41
CA ALA A 655 -7.48 -4.52 -12.32
C ALA A 655 -7.95 -3.47 -11.28
N ASP A 656 -8.88 -3.83 -10.39
CA ASP A 656 -9.16 -3.00 -9.20
C ASP A 656 -8.00 -3.08 -8.21
N MET A 657 -7.26 -4.20 -8.22
CA MET A 657 -6.03 -4.40 -7.46
C MET A 657 -5.03 -5.20 -8.30
N GLY A 658 -3.86 -4.62 -8.57
CA GLY A 658 -2.72 -5.34 -9.10
C GLY A 658 -1.87 -5.93 -7.97
N ILE A 659 -1.53 -7.21 -8.04
CA ILE A 659 -0.69 -7.91 -7.05
C ILE A 659 0.50 -8.52 -7.78
N ALA A 660 1.70 -7.99 -7.55
CA ALA A 660 2.94 -8.58 -8.05
C ALA A 660 3.42 -9.67 -7.08
N ILE A 661 3.78 -10.84 -7.61
CA ILE A 661 4.25 -11.99 -6.82
C ILE A 661 5.74 -12.28 -7.07
N GLY A 662 6.46 -12.59 -5.98
CA GLY A 662 7.90 -12.93 -6.01
C GLY A 662 8.73 -11.75 -6.49
N ALA A 663 9.57 -11.11 -5.82
CA ALA A 663 10.42 -9.96 -6.21
C ALA A 663 10.52 -9.71 -7.74
N GLY A 664 9.33 -9.65 -8.41
CA GLY A 664 9.14 -9.65 -9.86
C GLY A 664 9.95 -8.58 -10.59
N THR A 665 9.76 -8.42 -11.88
CA THR A 665 10.44 -7.36 -12.63
C THR A 665 10.07 -5.99 -12.05
N ASP A 666 10.99 -5.03 -12.08
CA ASP A 666 10.75 -3.66 -11.61
C ASP A 666 9.47 -3.08 -12.22
N ILE A 667 9.16 -3.41 -13.47
CA ILE A 667 7.95 -2.98 -14.19
C ILE A 667 6.67 -3.57 -13.56
N ALA A 668 6.67 -4.85 -13.19
CA ALA A 668 5.53 -5.47 -12.52
C ALA A 668 5.33 -4.90 -11.11
N ILE A 669 6.43 -4.66 -10.39
CA ILE A 669 6.40 -3.99 -9.09
C ILE A 669 5.80 -2.59 -9.24
N ASP A 670 6.20 -1.81 -10.24
CA ASP A 670 5.67 -0.44 -10.44
C ASP A 670 4.19 -0.43 -10.80
N ALA A 671 3.73 -1.39 -11.61
CA ALA A 671 2.34 -1.51 -12.05
C ALA A 671 1.38 -2.02 -10.96
N ALA A 672 1.89 -2.75 -9.95
CA ALA A 672 1.06 -3.37 -8.93
C ALA A 672 0.73 -2.42 -7.77
N ASP A 673 -0.38 -2.66 -7.09
CA ASP A 673 -0.82 -2.01 -5.85
C ASP A 673 -0.31 -2.72 -4.59
N VAL A 674 -0.11 -4.03 -4.69
CA VAL A 674 0.41 -4.91 -3.64
C VAL A 674 1.60 -5.68 -4.19
N VAL A 675 2.68 -5.73 -3.41
CA VAL A 675 3.90 -6.48 -3.76
C VAL A 675 4.09 -7.59 -2.73
N LEU A 676 4.15 -8.83 -3.22
CA LEU A 676 4.46 -10.01 -2.42
C LEU A 676 5.93 -10.36 -2.64
N MET A 677 6.75 -10.21 -1.62
CA MET A 677 8.21 -10.42 -1.72
C MET A 677 8.59 -11.87 -1.95
N LYS A 678 7.70 -12.79 -1.54
CA LYS A 678 7.89 -14.23 -1.71
C LYS A 678 7.19 -14.70 -2.97
N SER A 679 7.77 -15.71 -3.62
CA SER A 679 7.13 -16.35 -4.78
C SER A 679 6.14 -17.45 -4.35
N ARG A 680 5.28 -17.16 -3.34
CA ARG A 680 4.26 -18.10 -2.83
C ARG A 680 2.85 -17.58 -3.07
N LEU A 681 2.00 -18.43 -3.65
CA LEU A 681 0.62 -18.07 -3.92
C LEU A 681 -0.20 -17.93 -2.61
N SER A 682 0.20 -18.60 -1.53
CA SER A 682 -0.40 -18.50 -0.19
C SER A 682 -0.35 -17.08 0.42
N ASP A 683 0.52 -16.21 -0.08
CA ASP A 683 0.58 -14.81 0.36
C ASP A 683 -0.61 -13.98 -0.18
N VAL A 684 -1.25 -14.39 -1.27
CA VAL A 684 -2.46 -13.74 -1.81
C VAL A 684 -3.66 -13.85 -0.85
N PRO A 685 -4.09 -15.05 -0.41
CA PRO A 685 -5.13 -15.16 0.61
C PRO A 685 -4.72 -14.51 1.94
N ALA A 686 -3.43 -14.52 2.32
CA ALA A 686 -2.94 -13.85 3.52
C ALA A 686 -3.09 -12.32 3.43
N ALA A 687 -2.78 -11.71 2.29
CA ALA A 687 -2.98 -10.29 2.03
C ALA A 687 -4.46 -9.88 2.15
N ILE A 688 -5.35 -10.68 1.55
CA ILE A 688 -6.81 -10.44 1.62
C ILE A 688 -7.33 -10.57 3.05
N ARG A 689 -6.84 -11.57 3.83
CA ARG A 689 -7.19 -11.72 5.25
C ARG A 689 -6.75 -10.53 6.08
N MET A 690 -5.51 -10.08 5.87
CA MET A 690 -4.96 -8.93 6.59
C MET A 690 -5.76 -7.67 6.30
N SER A 691 -6.08 -7.41 5.04
CA SER A 691 -6.94 -6.31 4.64
C SER A 691 -8.32 -6.40 5.30
N ARG A 692 -9.00 -7.55 5.21
CA ARG A 692 -10.32 -7.77 5.84
C ARG A 692 -10.29 -7.61 7.36
N ALA A 693 -9.22 -8.05 8.01
CA ALA A 693 -9.05 -7.87 9.45
C ALA A 693 -8.88 -6.40 9.83
N THR A 694 -8.09 -5.66 9.05
CA THR A 694 -7.88 -4.22 9.22
C THR A 694 -9.19 -3.44 9.01
N LEU A 695 -9.93 -3.74 7.95
CA LEU A 695 -11.24 -3.12 7.69
C LEU A 695 -12.24 -3.39 8.82
N ARG A 696 -12.30 -4.62 9.32
CA ARG A 696 -13.17 -4.96 10.47
C ARG A 696 -12.78 -4.15 11.70
N ASN A 697 -11.49 -4.05 11.98
CA ASN A 697 -10.99 -3.26 13.10
C ASN A 697 -11.36 -1.78 12.96
N ILE A 698 -11.26 -1.21 11.75
CA ILE A 698 -11.69 0.16 11.46
C ILE A 698 -13.19 0.33 11.73
N HIS A 699 -14.04 -0.59 11.25
CA HIS A 699 -15.49 -0.53 11.47
C HIS A 699 -15.84 -0.65 12.95
N GLU A 700 -15.18 -1.54 13.70
CA GLU A 700 -15.34 -1.66 15.15
C GLU A 700 -14.99 -0.35 15.85
N ASN A 701 -13.85 0.26 15.49
CA ASN A 701 -13.40 1.52 16.06
C ASN A 701 -14.38 2.67 15.74
N LEU A 702 -14.84 2.78 14.52
CA LEU A 702 -15.82 3.80 14.11
C LEU A 702 -17.16 3.59 14.81
N PHE A 703 -17.64 2.35 14.89
CA PHE A 703 -18.87 2.03 15.59
C PHE A 703 -18.82 2.50 17.05
N TRP A 704 -17.78 2.15 17.79
CA TRP A 704 -17.63 2.54 19.19
C TRP A 704 -17.45 4.06 19.34
N ALA A 705 -16.71 4.70 18.42
CA ALA A 705 -16.52 6.15 18.43
C ALA A 705 -17.84 6.93 18.26
N PHE A 706 -18.79 6.41 17.48
CA PHE A 706 -20.13 7.01 17.33
C PHE A 706 -21.08 6.61 18.45
N PHE A 707 -21.06 5.34 18.84
CA PHE A 707 -22.01 4.79 19.80
C PHE A 707 -21.95 5.47 21.17
N TYR A 708 -20.73 5.70 21.69
CA TYR A 708 -20.61 6.37 22.98
C TYR A 708 -21.08 7.84 22.94
N ASN A 709 -20.86 8.54 21.81
CA ASN A 709 -21.36 9.90 21.61
C ASN A 709 -22.89 9.93 21.52
N ALA A 710 -23.49 8.96 20.82
CA ALA A 710 -24.95 8.86 20.68
C ALA A 710 -25.68 8.67 22.04
N ILE A 711 -25.03 7.99 22.99
CA ILE A 711 -25.55 7.84 24.37
C ILE A 711 -25.10 9.02 25.24
N GLY A 712 -23.86 9.45 25.11
CA GLY A 712 -23.25 10.44 26.00
C GLY A 712 -23.84 11.84 25.84
N ILE A 713 -24.12 12.27 24.58
CA ILE A 713 -24.67 13.61 24.32
C ILE A 713 -26.05 13.81 24.97
N PRO A 714 -27.05 12.93 24.82
CA PRO A 714 -28.32 13.03 25.52
C PRO A 714 -28.19 13.02 27.03
N LEU A 715 -27.30 12.19 27.58
CA LEU A 715 -27.03 12.13 29.02
C LEU A 715 -26.40 13.44 29.51
N ALA A 716 -25.44 14.00 28.80
CA ALA A 716 -24.79 15.28 29.10
C ALA A 716 -25.76 16.46 29.00
N ALA A 717 -26.65 16.45 28.00
CA ALA A 717 -27.70 17.44 27.84
C ALA A 717 -28.77 17.39 28.98
N GLY A 718 -28.80 16.30 29.75
CA GLY A 718 -29.67 16.17 30.90
C GLY A 718 -31.09 15.71 30.55
N ILE A 719 -31.30 15.05 29.38
CA ILE A 719 -32.65 14.57 28.97
C ILE A 719 -33.25 13.60 30.00
N TRP A 720 -32.42 12.87 30.71
CA TRP A 720 -32.83 11.88 31.71
C TRP A 720 -32.96 12.44 33.12
N ILE A 721 -32.66 13.73 33.36
CA ILE A 721 -32.80 14.36 34.70
C ILE A 721 -34.24 14.36 35.18
N PRO A 722 -35.24 14.74 34.36
CA PRO A 722 -36.64 14.76 34.81
C PRO A 722 -37.19 13.38 35.18
N VAL A 723 -36.68 12.30 34.60
CA VAL A 723 -37.16 10.92 34.77
C VAL A 723 -36.39 10.17 35.86
N PHE A 724 -35.07 10.26 35.83
CA PHE A 724 -34.20 9.43 36.68
C PHE A 724 -33.29 10.27 37.64
N GLY A 725 -33.31 11.58 37.53
CA GLY A 725 -32.41 12.44 38.28
C GLY A 725 -30.92 12.33 37.90
N TRP A 726 -30.59 11.68 36.79
CA TRP A 726 -29.20 11.43 36.39
C TRP A 726 -28.53 12.70 35.87
N LYS A 727 -27.58 13.21 36.65
CA LYS A 727 -26.78 14.39 36.30
C LYS A 727 -25.38 13.96 35.91
N LEU A 728 -24.92 14.25 34.69
CA LEU A 728 -23.55 14.03 34.29
C LEU A 728 -22.69 15.25 34.64
N ASN A 729 -21.63 15.06 35.44
CA ASN A 729 -20.64 16.09 35.68
C ASN A 729 -19.69 16.18 34.44
N PRO A 730 -19.30 17.41 33.99
CA PRO A 730 -18.37 17.60 32.87
C PRO A 730 -17.06 16.83 32.99
N MET A 731 -16.55 16.61 34.22
CA MET A 731 -15.32 15.87 34.48
C MET A 731 -15.42 14.41 34.02
N PHE A 732 -16.56 13.74 34.26
CA PHE A 732 -16.77 12.36 33.78
C PHE A 732 -16.85 12.28 32.27
N GLY A 733 -17.38 13.33 31.61
CA GLY A 733 -17.37 13.47 30.16
C GLY A 733 -15.93 13.51 29.60
N ALA A 734 -15.06 14.30 30.22
CA ALA A 734 -13.65 14.40 29.84
C ALA A 734 -12.87 13.08 30.06
N ALA A 735 -13.15 12.37 31.13
CA ALA A 735 -12.56 11.07 31.42
C ALA A 735 -13.00 10.01 30.40
N ALA A 736 -14.29 9.93 30.08
CA ALA A 736 -14.86 9.02 29.10
C ALA A 736 -14.28 9.26 27.70
N MET A 737 -14.10 10.52 27.28
CA MET A 737 -13.48 10.90 26.04
C MET A 737 -12.03 10.42 25.94
N SER A 738 -11.24 10.62 27.01
CA SER A 738 -9.84 10.18 27.05
C SER A 738 -9.72 8.66 26.96
N LEU A 739 -10.60 7.94 27.65
CA LEU A 739 -10.66 6.48 27.64
C LEU A 739 -11.08 5.94 26.24
N SER A 740 -11.99 6.62 25.55
CA SER A 740 -12.43 6.24 24.19
C SER A 740 -11.26 6.23 23.21
N SER A 741 -10.41 7.26 23.21
CA SER A 741 -9.22 7.31 22.36
C SER A 741 -8.23 6.18 22.69
N PHE A 742 -8.03 5.88 23.96
CA PHE A 742 -7.21 4.75 24.40
C PHE A 742 -7.76 3.40 23.93
N CYS A 743 -9.06 3.17 24.01
CA CYS A 743 -9.70 1.95 23.55
C CYS A 743 -9.54 1.72 22.06
N VAL A 744 -9.72 2.77 21.23
CA VAL A 744 -9.54 2.70 19.78
C VAL A 744 -8.13 2.28 19.41
N VAL A 745 -7.11 2.91 20.02
CA VAL A 745 -5.72 2.56 19.74
C VAL A 745 -5.38 1.15 20.22
N THR A 746 -5.82 0.77 21.41
CA THR A 746 -5.60 -0.59 21.94
C THR A 746 -6.25 -1.64 21.05
N ASN A 747 -7.47 -1.38 20.55
CA ASN A 747 -8.13 -2.26 19.58
C ASN A 747 -7.35 -2.36 18.26
N ALA A 748 -6.81 -1.27 17.75
CA ALA A 748 -5.97 -1.29 16.54
C ALA A 748 -4.67 -2.09 16.76
N LEU A 749 -4.00 -1.91 17.91
CA LEU A 749 -2.80 -2.68 18.26
C LEU A 749 -3.06 -4.19 18.41
N ARG A 750 -4.31 -4.62 18.62
CA ARG A 750 -4.70 -6.04 18.62
C ARG A 750 -4.42 -6.71 17.28
N LEU A 751 -4.35 -5.96 16.15
CA LEU A 751 -3.95 -6.48 14.85
C LEU A 751 -2.54 -7.08 14.85
N ASN A 752 -1.62 -6.66 15.74
CA ASN A 752 -0.30 -7.27 15.88
C ASN A 752 -0.35 -8.74 16.34
N LEU A 753 -1.47 -9.19 16.90
CA LEU A 753 -1.69 -10.57 17.32
C LEU A 753 -2.44 -11.39 16.25
N PHE A 754 -2.74 -10.78 15.11
CA PHE A 754 -3.48 -11.44 14.04
C PHE A 754 -2.58 -12.39 13.25
N LYS A 755 -3.02 -13.64 13.09
CA LYS A 755 -2.31 -14.68 12.31
C LYS A 755 -2.90 -14.72 10.90
N MET A 756 -2.23 -14.09 9.93
CA MET A 756 -2.74 -13.93 8.55
C MET A 756 -2.74 -15.24 7.73
N TYR A 757 -1.89 -16.21 8.11
CA TYR A 757 -1.83 -17.54 7.46
C TYR A 757 -2.78 -18.58 8.10
N ASP A 758 -3.55 -18.21 9.13
CA ASP A 758 -4.50 -19.10 9.80
C ASP A 758 -5.87 -19.05 9.10
N ALA A 759 -6.11 -20.03 8.21
CA ALA A 759 -7.36 -20.18 7.47
C ALA A 759 -8.54 -20.69 8.33
N SER A 760 -8.29 -21.20 9.55
CA SER A 760 -9.32 -21.80 10.41
C SER A 760 -10.41 -20.80 10.84
N LYS A 761 -10.09 -19.52 10.82
CA LYS A 761 -10.97 -18.39 11.21
C LYS A 761 -11.70 -17.74 10.04
N ASP A 762 -11.49 -18.22 8.84
CA ASP A 762 -12.17 -17.70 7.66
C ASP A 762 -13.68 -17.99 7.75
N ARG A 763 -14.49 -16.95 7.59
CA ARG A 763 -15.94 -17.14 7.47
C ARG A 763 -16.22 -17.66 6.06
N LYS A 764 -16.70 -18.88 5.95
CA LYS A 764 -17.20 -19.43 4.68
C LYS A 764 -18.28 -18.49 4.14
N ARG A 765 -17.96 -17.75 3.10
CA ARG A 765 -18.91 -16.91 2.37
C ARG A 765 -19.44 -17.74 1.18
N LYS A 766 -20.74 -17.65 0.92
CA LYS A 766 -21.28 -18.19 -0.35
C LYS A 766 -20.67 -17.36 -1.48
N MET A 767 -20.07 -18.05 -2.46
CA MET A 767 -19.67 -17.37 -3.71
C MET A 767 -20.90 -16.70 -4.31
N LYS A 768 -20.77 -15.43 -4.71
CA LYS A 768 -21.71 -14.86 -5.66
C LYS A 768 -21.62 -15.71 -6.92
N LYS A 769 -22.78 -16.19 -7.44
CA LYS A 769 -22.79 -16.82 -8.75
C LYS A 769 -22.29 -15.77 -9.78
N VAL A 770 -21.05 -15.90 -10.14
CA VAL A 770 -20.50 -15.24 -11.33
C VAL A 770 -20.96 -16.12 -12.49
N GLU A 771 -21.75 -15.61 -13.40
CA GLU A 771 -22.10 -16.35 -14.61
C GLU A 771 -20.81 -16.65 -15.36
N THR A 772 -20.55 -17.91 -15.60
CA THR A 772 -19.33 -18.41 -16.26
C THR A 772 -19.13 -17.72 -17.60
N ALA A 773 -17.92 -17.27 -17.87
CA ALA A 773 -17.57 -16.53 -19.09
C ALA A 773 -17.45 -17.44 -20.35
N GLU A 774 -17.78 -18.74 -20.24
CA GLU A 774 -17.61 -19.71 -21.32
C GLU A 774 -18.22 -19.29 -22.68
N ASN A 775 -19.29 -18.49 -22.66
CA ASN A 775 -19.87 -17.94 -23.89
C ASN A 775 -19.27 -16.59 -24.35
N THR A 776 -18.52 -15.90 -23.49
CA THR A 776 -17.99 -14.56 -23.80
C THR A 776 -16.54 -14.57 -24.28
N VAL A 777 -15.76 -15.60 -23.95
CA VAL A 777 -14.34 -15.69 -24.31
C VAL A 777 -14.16 -16.37 -25.67
N SER A 778 -15.02 -17.35 -26.01
CA SER A 778 -15.12 -17.84 -27.40
C SER A 778 -15.42 -16.71 -28.38
N ASP A 779 -16.21 -15.71 -27.95
CA ASP A 779 -16.54 -14.54 -28.76
C ASP A 779 -15.38 -13.56 -28.86
N ILE A 780 -14.45 -13.48 -27.87
CA ILE A 780 -13.25 -12.63 -27.94
C ILE A 780 -12.18 -13.27 -28.84
N VAL A 781 -11.92 -14.56 -28.65
CA VAL A 781 -10.94 -15.31 -29.47
C VAL A 781 -11.44 -15.48 -30.90
N LEU A 782 -12.75 -15.56 -31.09
CA LEU A 782 -13.39 -15.57 -32.41
C LEU A 782 -13.55 -14.16 -33.00
N ALA A 783 -13.72 -13.10 -32.19
CA ALA A 783 -13.73 -11.73 -32.66
C ALA A 783 -12.32 -11.25 -33.06
N ASP A 784 -11.27 -11.61 -32.30
CA ASP A 784 -9.87 -11.34 -32.70
C ASP A 784 -9.44 -12.20 -33.91
N LYS A 785 -9.93 -13.46 -34.05
CA LYS A 785 -9.73 -14.23 -35.27
C LYS A 785 -10.51 -13.65 -36.43
N ASN A 786 -11.75 -13.22 -36.23
CA ASN A 786 -12.55 -12.59 -37.25
C ASN A 786 -12.09 -11.15 -37.56
N GLU A 787 -11.51 -10.41 -36.58
CA GLU A 787 -10.84 -9.13 -36.82
C GLU A 787 -9.45 -9.29 -37.44
N SER A 788 -8.72 -10.36 -37.17
CA SER A 788 -7.45 -10.68 -37.82
C SER A 788 -7.66 -11.33 -39.20
N GLU A 789 -8.72 -12.11 -39.43
CA GLU A 789 -9.11 -12.63 -40.74
C GLU A 789 -9.85 -11.60 -41.60
N ASN A 790 -10.60 -10.65 -40.99
CA ASN A 790 -11.16 -9.49 -41.70
C ASN A 790 -10.16 -8.34 -41.88
N LYS A 791 -9.00 -8.34 -41.22
CA LYS A 791 -7.91 -7.38 -41.45
C LYS A 791 -7.03 -7.72 -42.67
N GLU A 792 -7.24 -8.87 -43.32
CA GLU A 792 -6.65 -9.18 -44.64
C GLU A 792 -7.57 -8.82 -45.83
N GLU A 793 -8.74 -8.27 -45.62
CA GLU A 793 -9.48 -7.57 -46.67
C GLU A 793 -8.89 -6.18 -46.89
N THR A 794 -7.93 -6.13 -47.85
CA THR A 794 -7.52 -4.95 -48.62
C THR A 794 -7.87 -3.58 -48.01
N LYS A 795 -7.11 -3.11 -47.04
CA LYS A 795 -7.06 -1.68 -46.73
C LYS A 795 -6.48 -0.98 -47.96
N MET A 796 -7.28 -0.17 -48.66
CA MET A 796 -6.78 0.68 -49.72
C MET A 796 -5.86 1.74 -49.07
N THR A 797 -4.61 1.77 -49.49
CA THR A 797 -3.66 2.80 -49.12
C THR A 797 -3.42 3.71 -50.31
N LYS A 798 -3.45 5.03 -50.09
CA LYS A 798 -3.10 6.03 -51.13
C LYS A 798 -1.91 6.83 -50.65
N THR A 799 -0.93 7.02 -51.55
CA THR A 799 0.26 7.83 -51.28
C THR A 799 0.14 9.18 -51.96
N MET A 800 0.21 10.25 -51.20
CA MET A 800 0.15 11.63 -51.72
C MET A 800 1.55 12.24 -51.67
N LYS A 801 1.95 12.94 -52.73
CA LYS A 801 3.14 13.77 -52.77
C LYS A 801 2.77 15.21 -52.49
N ILE A 802 3.36 15.80 -51.43
CA ILE A 802 2.98 17.12 -50.93
C ILE A 802 4.19 18.05 -50.91
N GLU A 803 4.09 19.19 -51.55
CA GLU A 803 5.10 20.24 -51.53
C GLU A 803 4.70 21.35 -50.57
N GLY A 804 5.69 21.98 -49.91
CA GLY A 804 5.52 23.08 -48.96
C GLY A 804 5.59 22.73 -47.51
N MET A 805 5.74 21.44 -47.11
CA MET A 805 5.94 21.04 -45.71
C MET A 805 7.42 21.22 -45.34
N MET A 806 7.70 22.08 -44.35
CA MET A 806 9.09 22.39 -43.94
C MET A 806 9.49 21.93 -42.54
N CYS A 807 8.55 21.40 -41.76
CA CYS A 807 8.83 20.98 -40.36
C CYS A 807 7.76 20.04 -39.82
N GLY A 808 8.05 19.39 -38.67
CA GLY A 808 7.10 18.49 -37.99
C GLY A 808 5.77 19.12 -37.56
N HIS A 809 5.66 20.45 -37.50
CA HIS A 809 4.38 21.14 -37.28
C HIS A 809 3.48 21.08 -38.50
N CYS A 810 4.08 21.13 -39.70
CA CYS A 810 3.38 20.97 -40.99
C CYS A 810 2.84 19.54 -41.14
N GLU A 811 3.64 18.53 -40.76
CA GLU A 811 3.20 17.11 -40.70
C GLU A 811 1.98 16.94 -39.83
N ALA A 812 2.02 17.46 -38.57
CA ALA A 812 0.91 17.36 -37.65
C ALA A 812 -0.37 18.06 -38.15
N ALA A 813 -0.25 19.17 -38.87
CA ALA A 813 -1.36 19.90 -39.41
C ALA A 813 -2.02 19.12 -40.56
N VAL A 814 -1.23 18.57 -41.50
CA VAL A 814 -1.70 17.74 -42.63
C VAL A 814 -2.28 16.42 -42.12
N LYS A 815 -1.61 15.74 -41.17
CA LYS A 815 -2.11 14.52 -40.56
C LYS A 815 -3.47 14.71 -39.92
N LYS A 816 -3.62 15.74 -39.09
CA LYS A 816 -4.88 16.05 -38.42
C LYS A 816 -6.00 16.40 -39.37
N ALA A 817 -5.69 17.04 -40.49
CA ALA A 817 -6.68 17.37 -41.49
C ALA A 817 -7.16 16.13 -42.27
N LEU A 818 -6.27 15.21 -42.62
CA LEU A 818 -6.60 13.97 -43.30
C LEU A 818 -7.35 13.00 -42.39
N GLU A 819 -6.93 12.84 -41.12
CA GLU A 819 -7.60 11.99 -40.13
C GLU A 819 -8.95 12.54 -39.63
N ALA A 820 -9.30 13.79 -39.98
CA ALA A 820 -10.62 14.36 -39.72
C ALA A 820 -11.68 13.93 -40.74
N LEU A 821 -11.30 13.25 -41.81
CA LEU A 821 -12.23 12.71 -42.81
C LEU A 821 -12.73 11.34 -42.34
N GLU A 822 -14.05 11.12 -42.33
CA GLU A 822 -14.69 9.87 -41.89
C GLU A 822 -14.21 8.61 -42.64
N GLN A 823 -13.67 8.78 -43.86
CA GLN A 823 -13.19 7.69 -44.70
C GLN A 823 -11.71 7.36 -44.52
N VAL A 824 -10.99 8.14 -43.71
CA VAL A 824 -9.56 7.93 -43.40
C VAL A 824 -9.43 7.29 -42.03
N ASP A 825 -8.73 6.15 -42.00
CA ASP A 825 -8.42 5.43 -40.74
C ASP A 825 -7.16 6.00 -40.08
N THR A 826 -6.08 6.12 -40.86
CA THR A 826 -4.80 6.71 -40.37
C THR A 826 -4.10 7.43 -41.53
N ALA A 827 -3.30 8.47 -41.20
CA ALA A 827 -2.41 9.15 -42.13
C ALA A 827 -1.00 9.22 -41.56
N GLU A 828 -0.01 8.71 -42.31
CA GLU A 828 1.41 8.87 -42.00
C GLU A 828 2.02 9.94 -42.89
N VAL A 829 2.40 11.08 -42.33
CA VAL A 829 2.91 12.24 -43.03
C VAL A 829 4.39 12.46 -42.71
N SER A 830 5.23 12.66 -43.72
CA SER A 830 6.65 12.98 -43.60
C SER A 830 7.02 14.23 -44.37
N HIS A 831 7.51 15.25 -43.70
CA HIS A 831 8.02 16.48 -44.35
C HIS A 831 9.37 16.27 -45.00
N GLU A 832 10.20 15.30 -44.48
CA GLU A 832 11.48 14.95 -45.06
C GLU A 832 11.33 14.22 -46.40
N ALA A 833 10.32 13.34 -46.52
CA ALA A 833 10.00 12.62 -47.73
C ALA A 833 9.06 13.39 -48.66
N GLY A 834 8.39 14.45 -48.18
CA GLY A 834 7.37 15.17 -48.90
C GLY A 834 6.15 14.32 -49.27
N THR A 835 5.79 13.35 -48.39
CA THR A 835 4.72 12.39 -48.68
C THR A 835 3.74 12.24 -47.50
N ALA A 836 2.50 11.88 -47.83
CA ALA A 836 1.49 11.42 -46.91
C ALA A 836 0.92 10.08 -47.39
N VAL A 837 1.03 9.02 -46.57
CA VAL A 837 0.41 7.72 -46.82
C VAL A 837 -0.89 7.66 -46.03
N VAL A 838 -2.00 7.53 -46.75
CA VAL A 838 -3.35 7.55 -46.15
C VAL A 838 -3.95 6.16 -46.27
N THR A 839 -4.32 5.58 -45.11
CA THR A 839 -5.05 4.31 -45.05
C THR A 839 -6.55 4.60 -44.98
N LEU A 840 -7.31 4.04 -45.90
CA LEU A 840 -8.75 4.30 -46.05
C LEU A 840 -9.59 3.14 -45.48
N ASN A 841 -10.67 3.49 -44.81
CA ASN A 841 -11.70 2.55 -44.36
C ASN A 841 -12.88 2.44 -45.32
N SER A 842 -12.99 3.38 -46.29
CA SER A 842 -13.96 3.37 -47.39
C SER A 842 -13.45 4.19 -48.56
N GLU A 843 -14.03 4.01 -49.75
CA GLU A 843 -13.60 4.67 -50.98
C GLU A 843 -13.80 6.18 -50.89
N ILE A 844 -12.75 6.97 -51.16
CA ILE A 844 -12.74 8.42 -51.17
C ILE A 844 -12.13 8.93 -52.49
N SER A 845 -12.69 10.02 -53.03
CA SER A 845 -12.16 10.58 -54.27
C SER A 845 -10.83 11.33 -54.03
N ASN A 846 -9.90 11.20 -54.97
CA ASN A 846 -8.60 11.88 -54.90
C ASN A 846 -8.75 13.42 -54.84
N GLU A 847 -9.86 13.98 -55.36
CA GLU A 847 -10.15 15.41 -55.27
C GLU A 847 -10.44 15.89 -53.85
N VAL A 848 -11.10 15.07 -53.04
CA VAL A 848 -11.41 15.40 -51.61
C VAL A 848 -10.12 15.36 -50.80
N LEU A 849 -9.29 14.33 -50.95
CA LEU A 849 -7.98 14.22 -50.27
C LEU A 849 -7.08 15.40 -50.64
N LYS A 850 -6.99 15.73 -51.96
CA LYS A 850 -6.20 16.84 -52.46
C LYS A 850 -6.69 18.17 -51.85
N LYS A 851 -7.98 18.45 -51.91
CA LYS A 851 -8.56 19.68 -51.37
C LYS A 851 -8.33 19.83 -49.88
N THR A 852 -8.43 18.74 -49.09
CA THR A 852 -8.20 18.75 -47.63
C THR A 852 -6.80 19.20 -47.26
N VAL A 853 -5.80 18.82 -48.08
CA VAL A 853 -4.40 19.23 -47.86
C VAL A 853 -4.17 20.65 -48.38
N GLU A 854 -4.74 21.01 -49.56
CA GLU A 854 -4.64 22.35 -50.14
C GLU A 854 -5.35 23.42 -49.30
N ASP A 855 -6.42 23.09 -48.58
CA ASP A 855 -7.10 23.99 -47.59
C ASP A 855 -6.19 24.32 -46.38
N LYS A 856 -5.01 23.70 -46.26
CA LYS A 856 -3.98 23.97 -45.28
C LYS A 856 -2.74 24.66 -45.84
N ASP A 857 -2.86 25.25 -47.03
CA ASP A 857 -1.83 26.00 -47.75
C ASP A 857 -0.62 25.13 -48.20
N TYR A 858 -0.83 23.82 -48.42
CA TYR A 858 0.17 22.92 -49.04
C TYR A 858 -0.29 22.46 -50.41
N THR A 859 0.66 22.13 -51.31
CA THR A 859 0.36 21.73 -52.68
C THR A 859 0.50 20.23 -52.87
N VAL A 860 -0.55 19.54 -53.37
CA VAL A 860 -0.50 18.11 -53.68
C VAL A 860 -0.15 17.94 -55.14
N THR A 861 1.01 17.35 -55.42
CA THR A 861 1.54 17.20 -56.80
C THR A 861 1.15 15.87 -57.45
N ALA A 862 0.98 14.80 -56.67
CA ALA A 862 0.52 13.50 -57.15
C ALA A 862 -0.20 12.71 -56.07
N ILE A 863 -1.15 11.85 -56.44
CA ILE A 863 -1.78 10.84 -55.58
C ILE A 863 -1.68 9.51 -56.34
N GLU A 864 -1.02 8.55 -55.73
CA GLU A 864 -0.79 7.21 -56.25
C GLU A 864 -1.58 6.21 -55.38
N ASP A 865 -2.24 5.20 -55.99
CA ASP A 865 -3.03 4.16 -55.29
C ASP A 865 -2.13 3.05 -54.75
#